data_976e1ed18941675ec2683af5969cf41a
#
_entry.id   976e1ed18941675ec2683af5969cf41a
#
_cell.length_a   1.000
_cell.length_b   1.000
_cell.length_c   1.000
_cell.angle_alpha   90.00
_cell.angle_beta   90.00
_cell.angle_gamma   90.00
#
_symmetry.space_group_name_H-M   'P 1'
#
loop_
_entity.id
_entity.type
_entity.pdbx_description
1 polymer ?
#
loop_
_entity_poly.entity_id
_entity_poly.type
_entity_poly.pdbx_seq_one_letter_code
_entity_poly.pdbx_strand_id
1 'polypeptide(L)'
;MTESTDATPDLSHRSADPAPAPAGDRAALLAASGLPDEQPGPLADDPLAVTIHRLANGLTVYISVDREQPRVHAWIAVRAGSRHDPAHSTGLAHYLEHMMFKGTTRLGTLDALAEAPHLERTAALYERLPHAAADDRARILAEIDAATQAAAVTAIPNEIDRLYAGLGILDVNAFTTDEATVYLADLPAARLGAWARVEAERLASPTFRLFFPELEAVYEEKNTSLDTPEDRVDEALRLALFPDHPYGTQPTLGLAEHLKNPALAEMVAYHRRWYLPNNAAIILAGDLDPQAALAAIDLAFGTWSPGQLPTLARGAPRGPVGRIERVIEAEGEQSVTLAWRTVPAGHPDEPALAVLAELVDNDVSGLLNVRLLLSGALPDAESHGEQLIEAGYYALSGVARDDQSLAEVERLLLGVVDELKSGAFTQADLDAIVLHREIREQMARESNAGRVAWIADAYLARRPWAEHLRFTARVRRVTREDVLRVAATYLGPDFVAVQRRRGRHDPPKMPKPVITPVPIDSARESAFAAEILATPSREPDPVWLVEGRDFTRLPLPSGELIAAPNARSRLFALSLRWELGTRQRPLLAYALELLQLSGAGDLAADDLQRRFYQLGTTVDTDCGAEHTVVTLTGVDDNLEPSLALLESWLRAPTFTDATVRDLLANTLSLRRDEQDDPEALAEALAEFARRGPASDTLARPSDRQLRQARGADLVRDLHDLWDMSHHTLYFGPRAAQELAAVVSLGAGRPVPPRPPRRLRDVVRPTIYLLHRDMAQAQIELVMPRPPMPRDDRPAARLVNQVLGGDMSGLVFQEVREARGLAYRAGAFVAAGARPIDASALIAQLGTQADKSDEALALMLELLARPTLAADRVLAARTALVRELRSTRVPPRRVPDWILAWEDREEPRDPRPWELAQIEALTPDAVAALLQRYAAGPPIISVLGDRRRIDLAALRAIGDVVEVRAADIFPYTTRRDR
;
A
#
# COMPACT_ATOMS: atom_id res chain seq x y z
N MET A 1 -27.05 -11.38 50.52
CA MET A 1 -25.74 -11.13 51.10
C MET A 1 -24.80 -12.19 50.51
N THR A 2 -24.17 -11.82 49.45
CA THR A 2 -22.97 -12.48 48.89
C THR A 2 -22.10 -11.36 48.37
N GLU A 3 -20.97 -11.19 49.01
CA GLU A 3 -20.00 -10.15 48.69
C GLU A 3 -19.42 -10.35 47.28
N SER A 4 -19.64 -9.35 46.44
CA SER A 4 -18.93 -9.17 45.17
C SER A 4 -17.59 -8.53 45.53
N THR A 5 -16.48 -9.24 45.38
CA THR A 5 -15.14 -8.68 45.43
C THR A 5 -14.88 -7.97 44.12
N ASP A 6 -14.99 -6.65 44.13
CA ASP A 6 -14.53 -5.74 43.09
C ASP A 6 -12.99 -5.84 43.00
N ALA A 7 -12.50 -6.58 42.02
CA ALA A 7 -11.09 -6.57 41.63
C ALA A 7 -10.93 -5.57 40.48
N THR A 8 -10.55 -4.34 40.82
CA THR A 8 -10.00 -3.39 39.86
C THR A 8 -8.80 -4.00 39.15
N PRO A 9 -8.73 -3.99 37.82
CA PRO A 9 -7.57 -4.53 37.10
C PRO A 9 -6.35 -3.65 37.41
N ASP A 10 -5.34 -4.28 37.99
CA ASP A 10 -4.03 -3.68 38.27
C ASP A 10 -3.33 -3.40 36.95
N LEU A 11 -3.29 -2.12 36.53
CA LEU A 11 -2.58 -1.64 35.35
C LEU A 11 -1.10 -1.37 35.61
N SER A 12 -0.63 -1.52 36.86
CA SER A 12 0.78 -1.50 37.17
C SER A 12 1.39 -2.86 36.86
N HIS A 13 2.18 -2.95 35.81
CA HIS A 13 2.99 -4.12 35.48
C HIS A 13 4.12 -4.32 36.52
N ARG A 14 3.78 -4.57 37.74
CA ARG A 14 4.60 -5.41 38.58
C ARG A 14 4.14 -6.83 38.42
N SER A 15 4.67 -7.49 37.37
CA SER A 15 4.66 -8.93 37.34
C SER A 15 5.50 -9.39 38.56
N ALA A 16 4.83 -9.86 39.58
CA ALA A 16 5.42 -11.00 40.25
C ALA A 16 5.44 -12.07 39.12
N ASP A 17 6.64 -12.42 38.65
CA ASP A 17 6.80 -13.49 37.68
C ASP A 17 5.95 -14.68 38.17
N PRO A 18 4.95 -15.15 37.38
CA PRO A 18 4.33 -16.40 37.70
C PRO A 18 5.43 -17.45 37.63
N ALA A 19 5.62 -18.20 38.69
CA ALA A 19 6.60 -19.27 38.74
C ALA A 19 6.44 -20.10 37.44
N PRO A 20 7.52 -20.44 36.73
CA PRO A 20 7.44 -21.15 35.46
C PRO A 20 6.58 -22.40 35.64
N ALA A 21 5.60 -22.56 34.75
CA ALA A 21 4.71 -23.73 34.79
C ALA A 21 5.53 -25.02 34.79
N PRO A 22 5.14 -26.04 35.56
CA PRO A 22 5.85 -27.31 35.60
C PRO A 22 5.93 -27.92 34.21
N ALA A 23 7.03 -28.56 33.85
CA ALA A 23 7.35 -29.00 32.49
C ALA A 23 6.25 -29.84 31.79
N GLY A 24 5.39 -30.50 32.54
CA GLY A 24 4.25 -31.23 32.01
C GLY A 24 3.10 -30.36 31.54
N ASP A 25 2.80 -29.27 32.22
CA ASP A 25 1.77 -28.28 31.79
C ASP A 25 2.23 -27.49 30.56
N ARG A 26 3.53 -27.19 30.48
CA ARG A 26 4.11 -26.48 29.34
C ARG A 26 4.01 -27.29 28.04
N ALA A 27 4.26 -28.61 28.06
CA ALA A 27 4.10 -29.47 26.88
C ALA A 27 2.64 -29.52 26.41
N ALA A 28 1.68 -29.54 27.35
CA ALA A 28 0.25 -29.52 27.04
C ALA A 28 -0.20 -28.18 26.46
N LEU A 29 0.32 -27.05 26.96
CA LEU A 29 0.06 -25.72 26.42
C LEU A 29 0.61 -25.55 24.99
N LEU A 30 1.78 -26.11 24.70
CA LEU A 30 2.39 -26.08 23.38
C LEU A 30 1.65 -26.99 22.38
N ALA A 31 1.15 -28.16 22.83
CA ALA A 31 0.32 -29.04 22.00
C ALA A 31 -1.05 -28.43 21.70
N ALA A 32 -1.61 -27.63 22.61
CA ALA A 32 -2.89 -26.97 22.45
C ALA A 32 -2.83 -25.74 21.51
N SER A 33 -1.66 -25.30 21.07
CA SER A 33 -1.49 -24.13 20.18
C SER A 33 -2.09 -24.32 18.78
N GLY A 34 -2.50 -25.56 18.41
CA GLY A 34 -3.05 -25.85 17.07
C GLY A 34 -2.09 -25.59 15.92
N LEU A 35 -0.79 -25.41 16.23
CA LEU A 35 0.23 -25.28 15.22
C LEU A 35 0.43 -26.62 14.52
N PRO A 36 0.54 -26.66 13.18
CA PRO A 36 0.87 -27.86 12.47
C PRO A 36 2.22 -28.41 12.95
N ASP A 37 2.38 -29.74 12.90
CA ASP A 37 3.68 -30.40 13.15
C ASP A 37 4.64 -30.00 12.00
N GLU A 38 5.36 -28.92 12.22
CA GLU A 38 6.41 -28.47 11.31
C GLU A 38 7.65 -29.33 11.53
N GLN A 39 8.20 -29.87 10.45
CA GLN A 39 9.45 -30.62 10.54
C GLN A 39 10.60 -29.61 10.68
N PRO A 40 11.42 -29.69 11.71
CA PRO A 40 12.59 -28.84 11.85
C PRO A 40 13.61 -29.12 10.74
N GLY A 41 14.16 -28.05 10.16
CA GLY A 41 15.17 -28.11 9.12
C GLY A 41 14.62 -27.92 7.70
N PRO A 42 15.51 -27.64 6.73
CA PRO A 42 15.10 -27.36 5.36
C PRO A 42 14.58 -28.64 4.68
N LEU A 43 13.48 -28.50 3.92
CA LEU A 43 12.97 -29.56 3.06
C LEU A 43 13.85 -29.69 1.81
N ALA A 44 14.03 -30.92 1.31
CA ALA A 44 14.96 -31.18 0.19
C ALA A 44 14.62 -30.39 -1.08
N ASP A 45 13.33 -30.16 -1.33
CA ASP A 45 12.84 -29.49 -2.55
C ASP A 45 12.33 -28.05 -2.26
N ASP A 46 12.70 -27.47 -1.13
CA ASP A 46 12.29 -26.11 -0.77
C ASP A 46 13.16 -25.07 -1.48
N PRO A 47 12.61 -24.30 -2.43
CA PRO A 47 13.38 -23.30 -3.17
C PRO A 47 13.82 -22.10 -2.33
N LEU A 48 13.22 -21.90 -1.14
CA LEU A 48 13.59 -20.86 -0.17
C LEU A 48 14.53 -21.37 0.92
N ALA A 49 14.78 -22.71 0.96
CA ALA A 49 15.56 -23.38 1.99
C ALA A 49 15.17 -22.94 3.42
N VAL A 50 13.86 -22.84 3.68
CA VAL A 50 13.33 -22.38 4.97
C VAL A 50 13.72 -23.33 6.08
N THR A 51 14.30 -22.78 7.13
CA THR A 51 14.49 -23.50 8.39
C THR A 51 13.42 -23.05 9.39
N ILE A 52 12.79 -24.00 10.04
CA ILE A 52 11.69 -23.76 10.98
C ILE A 52 12.13 -24.18 12.37
N HIS A 53 12.03 -23.26 13.31
CA HIS A 53 12.44 -23.48 14.69
C HIS A 53 11.28 -23.14 15.63
N ARG A 54 11.18 -23.90 16.73
CA ARG A 54 10.22 -23.62 17.79
C ARG A 54 10.95 -23.42 19.08
N LEU A 55 10.84 -22.20 19.63
CA LEU A 55 11.46 -21.86 20.91
C LEU A 55 10.76 -22.60 22.07
N ALA A 56 11.43 -22.65 23.20
CA ALA A 56 10.91 -23.34 24.39
C ALA A 56 9.59 -22.76 24.91
N ASN A 57 9.28 -21.49 24.61
CA ASN A 57 8.01 -20.85 24.94
C ASN A 57 6.93 -21.00 23.85
N GLY A 58 7.21 -21.73 22.79
CA GLY A 58 6.25 -22.02 21.70
C GLY A 58 6.28 -21.05 20.53
N LEU A 59 7.08 -19.97 20.59
CA LEU A 59 7.25 -19.07 19.47
C LEU A 59 7.87 -19.80 18.28
N THR A 60 7.25 -19.67 17.10
CA THR A 60 7.77 -20.25 15.87
C THR A 60 8.64 -19.25 15.14
N VAL A 61 9.79 -19.67 14.64
CA VAL A 61 10.72 -18.83 13.87
C VAL A 61 11.00 -19.49 12.53
N TYR A 62 10.66 -18.79 11.46
CA TYR A 62 10.96 -19.17 10.07
C TYR A 62 12.15 -18.34 9.59
N ILE A 63 13.12 -18.98 8.97
CA ILE A 63 14.32 -18.32 8.45
C ILE A 63 14.58 -18.76 7.02
N SER A 64 14.65 -17.80 6.09
CA SER A 64 15.08 -17.99 4.70
C SER A 64 16.30 -17.10 4.42
N VAL A 65 17.42 -17.72 4.07
CA VAL A 65 18.66 -16.97 3.82
C VAL A 65 18.73 -16.47 2.39
N ASP A 66 18.96 -15.16 2.24
CA ASP A 66 19.28 -14.51 0.97
C ASP A 66 20.31 -13.40 1.18
N ARG A 67 21.51 -13.59 0.62
CA ARG A 67 22.65 -12.68 0.83
C ARG A 67 22.79 -11.58 -0.23
N GLU A 68 21.80 -11.42 -1.08
CA GLU A 68 21.88 -10.44 -2.15
C GLU A 68 21.79 -9.00 -1.63
N GLN A 69 20.95 -8.79 -0.63
CA GLN A 69 20.80 -7.52 0.07
C GLN A 69 21.37 -7.66 1.49
N PRO A 70 22.19 -6.72 2.02
CA PRO A 70 22.70 -6.78 3.39
C PRO A 70 21.62 -6.35 4.40
N ARG A 71 20.41 -6.73 4.15
CA ARG A 71 19.22 -6.43 4.92
C ARG A 71 18.43 -7.70 5.22
N VAL A 72 17.57 -7.62 6.20
CA VAL A 72 16.61 -8.66 6.58
C VAL A 72 15.22 -8.07 6.56
N HIS A 73 14.32 -8.68 5.82
CA HIS A 73 12.90 -8.40 5.94
C HIS A 73 12.32 -9.28 7.05
N ALA A 74 11.64 -8.69 7.99
CA ALA A 74 11.14 -9.34 9.19
C ALA A 74 9.66 -9.07 9.39
N TRP A 75 8.87 -10.15 9.57
CA TRP A 75 7.48 -10.07 9.98
C TRP A 75 7.30 -10.78 11.32
N ILE A 76 6.45 -10.18 12.19
CA ILE A 76 5.94 -10.83 13.40
C ILE A 76 4.44 -10.96 13.21
N ALA A 77 3.98 -12.18 13.03
CA ALA A 77 2.58 -12.49 12.79
C ALA A 77 1.94 -13.07 14.05
N VAL A 78 0.90 -12.41 14.56
CA VAL A 78 0.08 -12.89 15.68
C VAL A 78 -1.27 -13.34 15.12
N ARG A 79 -1.71 -14.57 15.40
CA ARG A 79 -2.99 -15.14 14.95
C ARG A 79 -4.16 -14.59 15.78
N ALA A 80 -4.30 -13.28 15.75
CA ALA A 80 -5.34 -12.52 16.44
C ALA A 80 -5.72 -11.31 15.57
N GLY A 81 -6.92 -11.28 15.08
CA GLY A 81 -7.50 -10.22 14.23
C GLY A 81 -8.91 -9.88 14.67
N SER A 82 -9.66 -9.15 13.84
CA SER A 82 -10.96 -8.60 14.21
C SER A 82 -12.02 -9.66 14.58
N ARG A 83 -11.95 -10.87 14.02
CA ARG A 83 -12.85 -11.97 14.42
C ARG A 83 -12.72 -12.38 15.90
N HIS A 84 -11.66 -11.97 16.56
CA HIS A 84 -11.38 -12.26 17.96
C HIS A 84 -11.85 -11.13 18.89
N ASP A 85 -12.35 -10.04 18.33
CA ASP A 85 -12.94 -8.94 19.09
C ASP A 85 -14.14 -9.42 19.91
N PRO A 86 -14.41 -8.85 21.08
CA PRO A 86 -15.71 -9.03 21.73
C PRO A 86 -16.82 -8.45 20.85
N ALA A 87 -17.94 -9.18 20.69
CA ALA A 87 -19.04 -8.75 19.82
C ALA A 87 -19.65 -7.37 20.20
N HIS A 88 -19.42 -6.91 21.43
CA HIS A 88 -19.87 -5.61 21.94
C HIS A 88 -18.77 -4.52 21.89
N SER A 89 -17.58 -4.85 21.37
CA SER A 89 -16.41 -3.93 21.31
C SER A 89 -15.56 -4.26 20.09
N THR A 90 -16.13 -4.08 18.88
CA THR A 90 -15.46 -4.37 17.60
C THR A 90 -14.48 -3.25 17.24
N GLY A 91 -13.48 -3.56 16.40
CA GLY A 91 -12.37 -2.67 16.04
C GLY A 91 -11.24 -2.67 17.06
N LEU A 92 -11.31 -3.56 18.04
CA LEU A 92 -10.35 -3.62 19.15
C LEU A 92 -8.99 -4.13 18.71
N ALA A 93 -8.95 -5.14 17.84
CA ALA A 93 -7.71 -5.69 17.29
C ALA A 93 -6.92 -4.63 16.51
N HIS A 94 -7.59 -3.86 15.66
CA HIS A 94 -7.00 -2.79 14.87
C HIS A 94 -6.54 -1.63 15.77
N TYR A 95 -7.36 -1.21 16.72
CA TYR A 95 -6.96 -0.16 17.64
C TYR A 95 -5.78 -0.61 18.54
N LEU A 96 -5.70 -1.89 18.93
CA LEU A 96 -4.54 -2.44 19.63
C LEU A 96 -3.28 -2.37 18.76
N GLU A 97 -3.38 -2.63 17.47
CA GLU A 97 -2.26 -2.48 16.53
C GLU A 97 -1.63 -1.09 16.64
N HIS A 98 -2.43 -0.01 16.59
CA HIS A 98 -1.98 1.37 16.78
C HIS A 98 -1.31 1.57 18.15
N MET A 99 -1.95 1.03 19.19
CA MET A 99 -1.46 1.18 20.56
C MET A 99 -0.13 0.46 20.82
N MET A 100 0.19 -0.55 20.01
CA MET A 100 1.47 -1.25 20.08
C MET A 100 2.66 -0.37 19.71
N PHE A 101 2.46 0.75 19.03
CA PHE A 101 3.50 1.74 18.71
C PHE A 101 3.70 2.82 19.78
N LYS A 102 2.93 2.80 20.86
CA LYS A 102 2.99 3.82 21.92
C LYS A 102 4.03 3.52 23.03
N GLY A 103 4.71 2.37 22.92
CA GLY A 103 5.86 1.99 23.78
C GLY A 103 5.50 1.13 24.99
N THR A 104 6.39 1.10 25.96
CA THR A 104 6.36 0.22 27.14
C THR A 104 6.69 1.01 28.41
N THR A 105 6.89 0.36 29.54
CA THR A 105 7.41 1.02 30.75
C THR A 105 8.89 1.45 30.63
N ARG A 106 9.60 1.01 29.58
CA ARG A 106 11.01 1.32 29.34
C ARG A 106 11.23 2.19 28.09
N LEU A 107 10.28 2.17 27.17
CA LEU A 107 10.31 2.85 25.87
C LEU A 107 9.09 3.77 25.75
N GLY A 108 9.26 4.99 25.27
CA GLY A 108 8.18 5.97 25.14
C GLY A 108 7.88 6.76 26.42
N THR A 109 8.73 6.69 27.43
CA THR A 109 8.60 7.46 28.68
C THR A 109 9.96 7.76 29.31
N LEU A 110 10.05 8.91 29.99
CA LEU A 110 11.19 9.28 30.81
C LEU A 110 11.13 8.67 32.24
N ASP A 111 9.92 8.49 32.76
CA ASP A 111 9.66 7.97 34.09
C ASP A 111 8.32 7.27 34.18
N ALA A 112 8.32 5.96 34.01
CA ALA A 112 7.14 5.12 34.06
C ALA A 112 6.47 5.10 35.45
N LEU A 113 7.23 5.31 36.55
CA LEU A 113 6.65 5.35 37.90
C LEU A 113 5.86 6.63 38.13
N ALA A 114 6.34 7.76 37.61
CA ALA A 114 5.60 9.02 37.66
C ALA A 114 4.37 9.01 36.72
N GLU A 115 4.45 8.29 35.59
CA GLU A 115 3.38 8.15 34.61
C GLU A 115 2.22 7.26 35.09
N ALA A 116 2.52 6.15 35.76
CA ALA A 116 1.58 5.09 36.14
C ALA A 116 0.29 5.58 36.84
N PRO A 117 0.31 6.48 37.84
CA PRO A 117 -0.93 6.94 38.47
C PRO A 117 -1.89 7.67 37.53
N HIS A 118 -1.37 8.35 36.52
CA HIS A 118 -2.17 9.04 35.52
C HIS A 118 -2.81 8.08 34.52
N LEU A 119 -2.08 7.03 34.10
CA LEU A 119 -2.60 5.96 33.26
C LEU A 119 -3.69 5.16 33.97
N GLU A 120 -3.50 4.81 35.26
CA GLU A 120 -4.51 4.16 36.10
C GLU A 120 -5.77 5.01 36.22
N ARG A 121 -5.60 6.33 36.44
CA ARG A 121 -6.75 7.25 36.46
C ARG A 121 -7.48 7.29 35.13
N THR A 122 -6.77 7.35 34.02
CA THR A 122 -7.35 7.31 32.66
C THR A 122 -8.16 6.03 32.47
N ALA A 123 -7.62 4.87 32.84
CA ALA A 123 -8.33 3.59 32.75
C ALA A 123 -9.61 3.56 33.60
N ALA A 124 -9.55 4.03 34.85
CA ALA A 124 -10.71 4.10 35.73
C ALA A 124 -11.82 5.04 35.18
N LEU A 125 -11.45 6.09 34.47
CA LEU A 125 -12.40 7.01 33.83
C LEU A 125 -13.06 6.35 32.59
N TYR A 126 -12.31 5.58 31.79
CA TYR A 126 -12.85 4.83 30.67
C TYR A 126 -13.88 3.77 31.09
N GLU A 127 -13.67 3.10 32.23
CA GLU A 127 -14.66 2.18 32.79
C GLU A 127 -15.99 2.86 33.15
N ARG A 128 -15.97 4.15 33.51
CA ARG A 128 -17.15 4.92 33.85
C ARG A 128 -17.87 5.49 32.62
N LEU A 129 -17.16 5.72 31.53
CA LEU A 129 -17.64 6.45 30.36
C LEU A 129 -18.88 5.80 29.68
N PRO A 130 -18.96 4.46 29.47
CA PRO A 130 -20.12 3.81 28.87
C PRO A 130 -21.40 3.92 29.68
N HIS A 131 -21.29 4.09 31.00
CA HIS A 131 -22.41 4.11 31.95
C HIS A 131 -22.83 5.55 32.34
N ALA A 132 -22.17 6.55 31.76
CA ALA A 132 -22.39 7.95 32.10
C ALA A 132 -23.64 8.52 31.40
N ALA A 133 -24.42 9.35 32.11
CA ALA A 133 -25.44 10.19 31.48
C ALA A 133 -24.79 11.22 30.55
N ALA A 134 -25.56 11.74 29.57
CA ALA A 134 -25.04 12.64 28.54
C ALA A 134 -24.26 13.86 29.12
N ASP A 135 -24.80 14.50 30.17
CA ASP A 135 -24.13 15.64 30.81
C ASP A 135 -22.85 15.25 31.57
N ASP A 136 -22.84 14.04 32.16
CA ASP A 136 -21.66 13.53 32.87
C ASP A 136 -20.57 13.05 31.90
N ARG A 137 -20.97 12.60 30.71
CA ARG A 137 -20.05 12.12 29.67
C ARG A 137 -19.02 13.19 29.26
N ALA A 138 -19.49 14.42 29.00
CA ALA A 138 -18.60 15.53 28.63
C ALA A 138 -17.58 15.85 29.76
N ARG A 139 -18.04 15.78 31.02
CA ARG A 139 -17.14 15.97 32.20
C ARG A 139 -16.10 14.84 32.32
N ILE A 140 -16.50 13.58 32.11
CA ILE A 140 -15.57 12.44 32.17
C ILE A 140 -14.53 12.54 31.03
N LEU A 141 -14.92 12.91 29.80
CA LEU A 141 -13.99 13.14 28.70
C LEU A 141 -12.98 14.26 29.04
N ALA A 142 -13.42 15.37 29.64
CA ALA A 142 -12.50 16.42 30.09
C ALA A 142 -11.55 15.93 31.21
N GLU A 143 -12.01 15.04 32.11
CA GLU A 143 -11.15 14.42 33.12
C GLU A 143 -10.14 13.44 32.50
N ILE A 144 -10.53 12.70 31.44
CA ILE A 144 -9.63 11.82 30.66
C ILE A 144 -8.55 12.66 29.96
N ASP A 145 -8.95 13.76 29.30
CA ASP A 145 -8.00 14.67 28.65
C ASP A 145 -6.99 15.23 29.66
N ALA A 146 -7.46 15.72 30.81
CA ALA A 146 -6.58 16.23 31.86
C ALA A 146 -5.62 15.15 32.42
N ALA A 147 -6.06 13.91 32.58
CA ALA A 147 -5.22 12.81 33.03
C ALA A 147 -4.18 12.42 31.94
N THR A 148 -4.60 12.46 30.67
CA THR A 148 -3.70 12.24 29.51
C THR A 148 -2.63 13.30 29.44
N GLN A 149 -2.97 14.58 29.61
CA GLN A 149 -1.99 15.67 29.63
C GLN A 149 -1.01 15.53 30.81
N ALA A 150 -1.47 15.07 31.97
CA ALA A 150 -0.59 14.81 33.09
C ALA A 150 0.39 13.65 32.85
N ALA A 151 -0.05 12.57 32.20
CA ALA A 151 0.81 11.48 31.75
C ALA A 151 1.81 11.94 30.67
N ALA A 152 1.38 12.82 29.77
CA ALA A 152 2.19 13.33 28.68
C ALA A 152 3.43 14.14 29.14
N VAL A 153 3.46 14.60 30.37
CA VAL A 153 4.65 15.29 30.95
C VAL A 153 5.89 14.41 30.90
N THR A 154 5.74 13.12 31.09
CA THR A 154 6.85 12.14 31.05
C THR A 154 6.88 11.32 29.76
N ALA A 155 5.80 11.29 28.99
CA ALA A 155 5.74 10.55 27.75
C ALA A 155 6.73 11.09 26.70
N ILE A 156 7.17 10.19 25.82
CA ILE A 156 7.99 10.49 24.64
C ILE A 156 7.21 9.96 23.42
N PRO A 157 6.33 10.78 22.85
CA PRO A 157 5.56 10.36 21.68
C PRO A 157 6.45 9.93 20.52
N ASN A 158 6.05 8.87 19.80
CA ASN A 158 6.71 8.37 18.59
C ASN A 158 8.21 8.05 18.76
N GLU A 159 8.61 7.63 19.96
CA GLU A 159 10.00 7.26 20.23
C GLU A 159 10.41 6.00 19.44
N ILE A 160 9.48 5.05 19.21
CA ILE A 160 9.72 3.83 18.42
C ILE A 160 10.15 4.19 17.00
N ASP A 161 9.45 5.10 16.35
CA ASP A 161 9.75 5.50 14.97
C ASP A 161 11.13 6.14 14.86
N ARG A 162 11.46 7.03 15.81
CA ARG A 162 12.80 7.64 15.87
C ARG A 162 13.89 6.62 16.16
N LEU A 163 13.62 5.65 17.02
CA LEU A 163 14.55 4.57 17.33
C LEU A 163 14.80 3.72 16.09
N TYR A 164 13.76 3.36 15.36
CA TYR A 164 13.88 2.57 14.13
C TYR A 164 14.59 3.33 13.01
N ALA A 165 14.26 4.59 12.78
CA ALA A 165 15.01 5.45 11.87
C ALA A 165 16.49 5.53 12.26
N GLY A 166 16.79 5.70 13.56
CA GLY A 166 18.15 5.70 14.11
C GLY A 166 18.89 4.37 13.90
N LEU A 167 18.21 3.23 13.85
CA LEU A 167 18.78 1.92 13.54
C LEU A 167 18.93 1.68 12.02
N GLY A 168 18.35 2.52 11.15
CA GLY A 168 18.30 2.34 9.70
C GLY A 168 17.26 1.30 9.26
N ILE A 169 16.25 1.07 10.09
CA ILE A 169 15.09 0.22 9.78
C ILE A 169 14.15 1.01 8.88
N LEU A 170 13.68 0.39 7.82
CA LEU A 170 12.78 0.94 6.81
C LEU A 170 11.47 0.13 6.77
N ASP A 171 10.48 0.64 6.02
CA ASP A 171 9.22 -0.05 5.77
C ASP A 171 8.52 -0.55 7.06
N VAL A 172 8.65 0.24 8.15
CA VAL A 172 7.97 -0.07 9.41
C VAL A 172 6.50 0.16 9.23
N ASN A 173 5.73 -0.91 9.35
CA ASN A 173 4.27 -0.87 9.23
C ASN A 173 3.63 -2.02 10.00
N ALA A 174 2.31 -2.05 10.04
CA ALA A 174 1.51 -3.16 10.54
C ALA A 174 0.19 -3.22 9.78
N PHE A 175 -0.49 -4.35 9.87
CA PHE A 175 -1.85 -4.48 9.37
C PHE A 175 -2.62 -5.52 10.19
N THR A 176 -3.93 -5.27 10.31
CA THR A 176 -4.88 -6.18 10.94
C THR A 176 -5.86 -6.71 9.90
N THR A 177 -6.11 -8.01 9.95
CA THR A 177 -7.11 -8.71 9.15
C THR A 177 -8.17 -9.36 10.07
N ASP A 178 -9.11 -10.09 9.49
CA ASP A 178 -10.03 -10.92 10.29
C ASP A 178 -9.29 -11.91 11.19
N GLU A 179 -8.17 -12.47 10.73
CA GLU A 179 -7.51 -13.62 11.35
C GLU A 179 -6.24 -13.29 12.12
N ALA A 180 -5.59 -12.14 11.82
CA ALA A 180 -4.26 -11.86 12.30
C ALA A 180 -3.96 -10.37 12.39
N THR A 181 -2.96 -10.04 13.24
CA THR A 181 -2.24 -8.76 13.21
C THR A 181 -0.77 -9.04 12.92
N VAL A 182 -0.20 -8.30 11.96
CA VAL A 182 1.16 -8.51 11.48
C VAL A 182 1.95 -7.21 11.58
N TYR A 183 3.15 -7.28 12.13
CA TYR A 183 4.11 -6.18 12.23
C TYR A 183 5.28 -6.47 11.30
N LEU A 184 5.69 -5.50 10.51
CA LEU A 184 6.70 -5.67 9.48
C LEU A 184 7.79 -4.60 9.54
N ALA A 185 8.99 -4.97 9.14
CA ALA A 185 10.14 -4.09 9.08
C ALA A 185 11.18 -4.62 8.09
N ASP A 186 11.89 -3.71 7.42
CA ASP A 186 13.11 -4.01 6.67
C ASP A 186 14.31 -3.41 7.39
N LEU A 187 15.23 -4.23 7.87
CA LEU A 187 16.31 -3.81 8.75
C LEU A 187 17.71 -4.20 8.22
N PRO A 188 18.74 -3.39 8.49
CA PRO A 188 20.10 -3.82 8.24
C PRO A 188 20.41 -5.11 9.00
N ALA A 189 20.97 -6.11 8.33
CA ALA A 189 21.22 -7.44 8.91
C ALA A 189 21.99 -7.39 10.25
N ALA A 190 22.93 -6.46 10.37
CA ALA A 190 23.69 -6.25 11.59
C ALA A 190 22.88 -5.67 12.77
N ARG A 191 21.63 -5.28 12.55
CA ARG A 191 20.73 -4.70 13.58
C ARG A 191 19.65 -5.67 14.06
N LEU A 192 19.65 -6.93 13.59
CA LEU A 192 18.65 -7.93 13.95
C LEU A 192 18.51 -8.11 15.48
N GLY A 193 19.62 -8.17 16.21
CA GLY A 193 19.58 -8.31 17.68
C GLY A 193 19.00 -7.08 18.40
N ALA A 194 19.26 -5.87 17.88
CA ALA A 194 18.70 -4.64 18.43
C ALA A 194 17.19 -4.58 18.18
N TRP A 195 16.75 -4.87 16.92
CA TRP A 195 15.35 -4.99 16.55
C TRP A 195 14.61 -6.02 17.41
N ALA A 196 15.17 -7.22 17.55
CA ALA A 196 14.56 -8.29 18.35
C ALA A 196 14.30 -7.87 19.80
N ARG A 197 15.21 -7.11 20.41
CA ARG A 197 15.05 -6.59 21.79
C ARG A 197 13.90 -5.58 21.89
N VAL A 198 13.78 -4.68 20.90
CA VAL A 198 12.68 -3.70 20.86
C VAL A 198 11.33 -4.40 20.68
N GLU A 199 11.25 -5.34 19.72
CA GLU A 199 10.03 -6.06 19.43
C GLU A 199 9.59 -6.96 20.61
N ALA A 200 10.53 -7.64 21.25
CA ALA A 200 10.23 -8.47 22.42
C ALA A 200 9.66 -7.63 23.57
N GLU A 201 10.25 -6.47 23.84
CA GLU A 201 9.78 -5.54 24.86
C GLU A 201 8.36 -5.05 24.55
N ARG A 202 8.13 -4.63 23.28
CA ARG A 202 6.87 -4.08 22.79
C ARG A 202 5.73 -5.10 22.81
N LEU A 203 5.99 -6.32 22.34
CA LEU A 203 4.97 -7.37 22.24
C LEU A 203 4.62 -8.01 23.59
N ALA A 204 5.62 -8.14 24.49
CA ALA A 204 5.39 -8.76 25.77
C ALA A 204 4.76 -7.82 26.81
N SER A 205 5.08 -6.53 26.78
CA SER A 205 4.74 -5.57 27.84
C SER A 205 4.37 -4.17 27.34
N PRO A 206 3.38 -4.03 26.45
CA PRO A 206 2.97 -2.72 25.96
C PRO A 206 2.37 -1.86 27.09
N THR A 207 2.55 -0.56 26.97
CA THR A 207 1.88 0.44 27.81
C THR A 207 0.95 1.28 26.95
N PHE A 208 -0.34 1.26 27.25
CA PHE A 208 -1.36 1.95 26.46
C PHE A 208 -1.45 3.44 26.82
N ARG A 209 -0.32 4.15 26.66
CA ARG A 209 -0.26 5.61 26.83
C ARG A 209 -0.85 6.32 25.62
N LEU A 210 -1.28 7.57 25.81
CA LEU A 210 -1.85 8.37 24.75
C LEU A 210 -3.05 7.71 24.04
N PHE A 211 -3.76 6.82 24.76
CA PHE A 211 -4.93 6.11 24.23
C PHE A 211 -6.00 7.08 23.72
N PHE A 212 -6.26 8.18 24.40
CA PHE A 212 -7.26 9.17 23.99
C PHE A 212 -6.87 9.94 22.73
N PRO A 213 -5.65 10.48 22.60
CA PRO A 213 -5.20 11.09 21.33
C PRO A 213 -5.22 10.13 20.14
N GLU A 214 -4.82 8.86 20.32
CA GLU A 214 -4.80 7.87 19.22
C GLU A 214 -6.20 7.51 18.73
N LEU A 215 -7.22 7.62 19.57
CA LEU A 215 -8.60 7.42 19.17
C LEU A 215 -9.02 8.38 18.05
N GLU A 216 -8.41 9.56 17.97
CA GLU A 216 -8.67 10.51 16.88
C GLU A 216 -8.25 9.95 15.52
N ALA A 217 -7.09 9.30 15.44
CA ALA A 217 -6.62 8.66 14.21
C ALA A 217 -7.58 7.54 13.77
N VAL A 218 -7.95 6.65 14.70
CA VAL A 218 -8.90 5.56 14.44
C VAL A 218 -10.29 6.09 14.00
N TYR A 219 -10.73 7.22 14.56
CA TYR A 219 -11.97 7.87 14.13
C TYR A 219 -11.89 8.40 12.70
N GLU A 220 -10.75 9.00 12.33
CA GLU A 220 -10.59 9.51 10.97
C GLU A 220 -10.51 8.38 9.95
N GLU A 221 -9.86 7.28 10.27
CA GLU A 221 -9.83 6.10 9.41
C GLU A 221 -11.23 5.51 9.21
N LYS A 222 -12.01 5.38 10.30
CA LYS A 222 -13.41 4.94 10.17
C LYS A 222 -14.27 5.95 9.40
N ASN A 223 -14.10 7.26 9.60
CA ASN A 223 -14.79 8.26 8.83
C ASN A 223 -14.44 8.20 7.34
N THR A 224 -13.18 7.96 7.01
CA THR A 224 -12.72 7.75 5.62
C THR A 224 -13.38 6.52 5.00
N SER A 225 -13.37 5.38 5.71
CA SER A 225 -14.05 4.16 5.26
C SER A 225 -15.56 4.37 5.05
N LEU A 226 -16.24 5.13 5.90
CA LEU A 226 -17.66 5.45 5.72
C LEU A 226 -17.91 6.36 4.50
N ASP A 227 -16.93 7.18 4.11
CA ASP A 227 -17.00 8.03 2.91
C ASP A 227 -16.59 7.26 1.64
N THR A 228 -15.93 6.10 1.76
CA THR A 228 -15.48 5.23 0.65
C THR A 228 -16.59 4.27 0.22
N PRO A 229 -17.12 4.36 -1.01
CA PRO A 229 -18.21 3.50 -1.45
C PRO A 229 -17.87 2.01 -1.46
N GLU A 230 -16.65 1.66 -1.83
CA GLU A 230 -16.13 0.29 -1.94
C GLU A 230 -16.12 -0.40 -0.57
N ASP A 231 -15.63 0.28 0.48
CA ASP A 231 -15.62 -0.24 1.86
C ASP A 231 -17.04 -0.53 2.37
N ARG A 232 -18.00 0.33 2.00
CA ARG A 232 -19.40 0.15 2.36
C ARG A 232 -20.06 -1.01 1.62
N VAL A 233 -19.68 -1.22 0.35
CA VAL A 233 -20.10 -2.40 -0.43
C VAL A 233 -19.57 -3.66 0.23
N ASP A 234 -18.27 -3.69 0.61
CA ASP A 234 -17.66 -4.84 1.27
C ASP A 234 -18.29 -5.13 2.66
N GLU A 235 -18.48 -4.12 3.50
CA GLU A 235 -19.18 -4.30 4.79
C GLU A 235 -20.60 -4.89 4.60
N ALA A 236 -21.36 -4.38 3.63
CA ALA A 236 -22.72 -4.88 3.35
C ALA A 236 -22.69 -6.31 2.77
N LEU A 237 -21.70 -6.61 1.94
CA LEU A 237 -21.47 -7.93 1.36
C LEU A 237 -21.14 -8.94 2.45
N ARG A 238 -20.14 -8.66 3.28
CA ARG A 238 -19.68 -9.52 4.36
C ARG A 238 -20.78 -9.78 5.39
N LEU A 239 -21.52 -8.74 5.80
CA LEU A 239 -22.65 -8.89 6.71
C LEU A 239 -23.76 -9.76 6.12
N ALA A 240 -24.03 -9.69 4.82
CA ALA A 240 -25.05 -10.53 4.17
C ALA A 240 -24.57 -11.97 3.94
N LEU A 241 -23.27 -12.18 3.67
CA LEU A 241 -22.68 -13.50 3.55
C LEU A 241 -22.54 -14.22 4.90
N PHE A 242 -22.25 -13.50 5.98
CA PHE A 242 -21.88 -14.02 7.30
C PHE A 242 -22.69 -13.36 8.43
N PRO A 243 -24.05 -13.38 8.37
CA PRO A 243 -24.89 -12.58 9.29
C PRO A 243 -24.77 -12.98 10.76
N ASP A 244 -24.40 -14.21 11.04
CA ASP A 244 -24.29 -14.78 12.39
C ASP A 244 -22.83 -15.12 12.76
N HIS A 245 -21.86 -14.58 12.02
CA HIS A 245 -20.44 -14.94 12.19
C HIS A 245 -19.57 -13.68 12.28
N PRO A 246 -18.46 -13.71 13.05
CA PRO A 246 -17.54 -12.58 13.16
C PRO A 246 -17.06 -11.99 11.82
N TYR A 247 -16.87 -12.80 10.78
CA TYR A 247 -16.49 -12.31 9.45
C TYR A 247 -17.45 -11.28 8.82
N GLY A 248 -18.71 -11.27 9.25
CA GLY A 248 -19.69 -10.28 8.81
C GLY A 248 -20.09 -9.28 9.89
N THR A 249 -19.98 -9.66 11.17
CA THR A 249 -20.48 -8.83 12.28
C THR A 249 -19.39 -8.04 13.00
N GLN A 250 -18.10 -8.32 12.73
CA GLN A 250 -16.95 -7.69 13.37
C GLN A 250 -16.00 -7.12 12.31
N PRO A 251 -16.36 -6.00 11.64
CA PRO A 251 -15.50 -5.38 10.66
C PRO A 251 -14.19 -4.93 11.31
N THR A 252 -13.09 -4.97 10.58
CA THR A 252 -11.73 -4.71 11.11
C THR A 252 -11.61 -3.31 11.74
N LEU A 253 -12.17 -2.28 11.10
CA LEU A 253 -12.22 -0.93 11.66
C LEU A 253 -13.28 -0.76 12.77
N GLY A 254 -14.04 -1.80 13.07
CA GLY A 254 -15.10 -1.77 14.07
C GLY A 254 -16.37 -1.03 13.64
N LEU A 255 -17.40 -1.15 14.47
CA LEU A 255 -18.63 -0.39 14.33
C LEU A 255 -18.48 0.98 14.98
N ALA A 256 -18.99 2.02 14.32
CA ALA A 256 -18.88 3.40 14.78
C ALA A 256 -19.41 3.62 16.22
N GLU A 257 -20.44 2.89 16.63
CA GLU A 257 -21.02 2.95 17.98
C GLU A 257 -20.12 2.31 19.05
N HIS A 258 -19.30 1.32 18.69
CA HIS A 258 -18.34 0.72 19.61
C HIS A 258 -17.10 1.62 19.79
N LEU A 259 -16.63 2.24 18.72
CA LEU A 259 -15.52 3.19 18.79
C LEU A 259 -15.85 4.44 19.63
N LYS A 260 -17.11 4.86 19.70
CA LYS A 260 -17.54 5.95 20.59
C LYS A 260 -17.37 5.65 22.08
N ASN A 261 -17.24 4.37 22.43
CA ASN A 261 -17.08 3.88 23.78
C ASN A 261 -15.91 2.90 23.87
N PRO A 262 -14.67 3.33 23.57
CA PRO A 262 -13.54 2.44 23.53
C PRO A 262 -13.30 1.84 24.93
N ALA A 263 -13.13 0.53 24.96
CA ALA A 263 -12.95 -0.23 26.19
C ALA A 263 -11.48 -0.56 26.42
N LEU A 264 -10.76 0.31 27.15
CA LEU A 264 -9.34 0.10 27.43
C LEU A 264 -9.07 -1.20 28.18
N ALA A 265 -9.93 -1.58 29.14
CA ALA A 265 -9.81 -2.86 29.86
C ALA A 265 -9.98 -4.06 28.93
N GLU A 266 -10.89 -4.00 27.94
CA GLU A 266 -11.05 -5.03 26.92
C GLU A 266 -9.81 -5.15 26.02
N MET A 267 -9.17 -4.04 25.71
CA MET A 267 -7.90 -4.04 24.95
C MET A 267 -6.78 -4.72 25.74
N VAL A 268 -6.64 -4.40 27.02
CA VAL A 268 -5.69 -5.09 27.92
C VAL A 268 -6.00 -6.59 27.99
N ALA A 269 -7.28 -6.96 28.12
CA ALA A 269 -7.71 -8.35 28.16
C ALA A 269 -7.45 -9.07 26.83
N TYR A 270 -7.70 -8.40 25.69
CA TYR A 270 -7.41 -8.90 24.35
C TYR A 270 -5.93 -9.18 24.16
N HIS A 271 -5.07 -8.22 24.47
CA HIS A 271 -3.61 -8.39 24.41
C HIS A 271 -3.16 -9.59 25.25
N ARG A 272 -3.53 -9.66 26.54
CA ARG A 272 -3.15 -10.77 27.43
C ARG A 272 -3.62 -12.13 26.95
N ARG A 273 -4.74 -12.19 26.22
CA ARG A 273 -5.37 -13.42 25.74
C ARG A 273 -4.73 -13.93 24.46
N TRP A 274 -4.37 -13.05 23.55
CA TRP A 274 -4.02 -13.42 22.18
C TRP A 274 -2.55 -13.18 21.83
N TYR A 275 -1.88 -12.15 22.45
CA TYR A 275 -0.49 -11.84 22.20
C TYR A 275 0.42 -12.74 23.05
N LEU A 276 0.52 -13.98 22.60
CA LEU A 276 1.26 -15.04 23.29
C LEU A 276 2.30 -15.63 22.33
N PRO A 277 3.49 -16.04 22.80
CA PRO A 277 4.51 -16.61 21.91
C PRO A 277 4.04 -17.88 21.21
N ASN A 278 3.19 -18.69 21.84
CA ASN A 278 2.62 -19.87 21.22
C ASN A 278 1.43 -19.59 20.27
N ASN A 279 1.11 -18.31 20.03
CA ASN A 279 0.15 -17.81 19.04
C ASN A 279 0.83 -16.91 17.99
N ALA A 280 2.15 -16.80 18.02
CA ALA A 280 2.92 -15.90 17.19
C ALA A 280 4.02 -16.63 16.40
N ALA A 281 4.42 -16.02 15.29
CA ALA A 281 5.61 -16.41 14.54
C ALA A 281 6.46 -15.21 14.18
N ILE A 282 7.78 -15.42 14.14
CA ILE A 282 8.75 -14.48 13.55
C ILE A 282 9.22 -15.09 12.23
N ILE A 283 9.14 -14.32 11.17
CA ILE A 283 9.49 -14.75 9.81
C ILE A 283 10.57 -13.81 9.30
N LEU A 284 11.74 -14.39 8.97
CA LEU A 284 12.94 -13.65 8.58
C LEU A 284 13.43 -14.11 7.21
N ALA A 285 13.67 -13.17 6.31
CA ALA A 285 14.38 -13.45 5.07
C ALA A 285 15.45 -12.39 4.81
N GLY A 286 16.68 -12.84 4.48
CA GLY A 286 17.76 -11.90 4.18
C GLY A 286 19.16 -12.40 4.46
N ASP A 287 20.10 -11.45 4.56
CA ASP A 287 21.52 -11.73 4.84
C ASP A 287 21.75 -11.98 6.33
N LEU A 288 21.52 -13.22 6.72
CA LEU A 288 21.66 -13.65 8.12
C LEU A 288 22.32 -15.03 8.23
N ASP A 289 22.96 -15.26 9.36
CA ASP A 289 23.34 -16.58 9.80
C ASP A 289 22.21 -17.18 10.63
N PRO A 290 21.63 -18.33 10.24
CA PRO A 290 20.46 -18.89 10.91
C PRO A 290 20.67 -19.18 12.40
N GLN A 291 21.88 -19.63 12.80
CA GLN A 291 22.16 -19.96 14.19
C GLN A 291 22.29 -18.69 15.02
N ALA A 292 23.02 -17.69 14.51
CA ALA A 292 23.14 -16.39 15.18
C ALA A 292 21.80 -15.66 15.26
N ALA A 293 20.98 -15.71 14.19
CA ALA A 293 19.64 -15.12 14.18
C ALA A 293 18.73 -15.79 15.22
N LEU A 294 18.70 -17.13 15.24
CA LEU A 294 17.91 -17.89 16.22
C LEU A 294 18.36 -17.59 17.66
N ALA A 295 19.67 -17.52 17.92
CA ALA A 295 20.19 -17.18 19.24
C ALA A 295 19.80 -15.75 19.67
N ALA A 296 19.81 -14.77 18.75
CA ALA A 296 19.38 -13.40 19.03
C ALA A 296 17.88 -13.33 19.34
N ILE A 297 17.06 -14.06 18.60
CA ILE A 297 15.62 -14.16 18.83
C ILE A 297 15.33 -14.86 20.17
N ASP A 298 15.97 -16.00 20.45
CA ASP A 298 15.77 -16.71 21.72
C ASP A 298 16.20 -15.87 22.93
N LEU A 299 17.31 -15.14 22.83
CA LEU A 299 17.76 -14.22 23.87
C LEU A 299 16.74 -13.12 24.16
N ALA A 300 16.10 -12.59 23.12
CA ALA A 300 15.14 -11.48 23.25
C ALA A 300 13.74 -11.97 23.67
N PHE A 301 13.22 -12.98 23.00
CA PHE A 301 11.83 -13.45 23.15
C PHE A 301 11.67 -14.66 24.09
N GLY A 302 12.75 -15.32 24.47
CA GLY A 302 12.70 -16.56 25.26
C GLY A 302 12.02 -16.41 26.63
N THR A 303 11.99 -15.20 27.18
CA THR A 303 11.30 -14.87 28.44
C THR A 303 9.83 -14.53 28.27
N TRP A 304 9.34 -14.34 27.04
CA TRP A 304 7.92 -14.09 26.78
C TRP A 304 7.10 -15.32 27.16
N SER A 305 6.19 -15.16 28.12
CA SER A 305 5.49 -16.29 28.75
C SER A 305 4.38 -16.83 27.84
N PRO A 306 4.33 -18.15 27.59
CA PRO A 306 3.21 -18.77 26.86
C PRO A 306 1.93 -18.78 27.70
N GLY A 307 0.78 -18.88 27.02
CA GLY A 307 -0.51 -18.93 27.67
C GLY A 307 -1.46 -19.94 27.03
N GLN A 308 -2.60 -20.15 27.67
CA GLN A 308 -3.65 -20.99 27.12
C GLN A 308 -4.50 -20.19 26.14
N LEU A 309 -4.53 -20.63 24.89
CA LEU A 309 -5.38 -20.04 23.86
C LEU A 309 -6.84 -20.45 24.05
N PRO A 310 -7.80 -19.52 23.91
CA PRO A 310 -9.21 -19.87 23.96
C PRO A 310 -9.59 -20.81 22.82
N THR A 311 -10.43 -21.79 23.12
CA THR A 311 -11.08 -22.56 22.07
C THR A 311 -12.25 -21.74 21.52
N LEU A 312 -12.12 -21.27 20.28
CA LEU A 312 -13.22 -20.59 19.61
C LEU A 312 -14.30 -21.62 19.28
N ALA A 313 -15.55 -21.28 19.56
CA ALA A 313 -16.68 -22.12 19.16
C ALA A 313 -16.72 -22.16 17.62
N ARG A 314 -16.47 -23.33 17.02
CA ARG A 314 -16.56 -23.51 15.57
C ARG A 314 -18.02 -23.77 15.22
N GLY A 315 -18.70 -22.76 14.71
CA GLY A 315 -19.98 -22.92 14.04
C GLY A 315 -19.79 -22.71 12.55
N ALA A 316 -20.21 -23.66 11.72
CA ALA A 316 -20.29 -23.38 10.29
C ALA A 316 -21.26 -22.20 10.09
N PRO A 317 -20.78 -21.05 9.56
CA PRO A 317 -21.65 -19.90 9.37
C PRO A 317 -22.77 -20.25 8.39
N ARG A 318 -23.98 -19.75 8.63
CA ARG A 318 -25.11 -19.94 7.70
C ARG A 318 -24.82 -19.18 6.41
N GLY A 319 -24.99 -19.84 5.28
CA GLY A 319 -24.88 -19.20 3.97
C GLY A 319 -26.15 -18.45 3.57
N PRO A 320 -26.12 -17.64 2.50
CA PRO A 320 -27.31 -17.07 1.91
C PRO A 320 -28.26 -18.18 1.44
N VAL A 321 -29.55 -17.91 1.48
CA VAL A 321 -30.59 -18.79 0.94
C VAL A 321 -31.33 -17.98 -0.14
N GLY A 322 -31.26 -18.42 -1.38
CA GLY A 322 -31.73 -17.65 -2.52
C GLY A 322 -30.86 -16.40 -2.76
N ARG A 323 -31.35 -15.53 -3.64
CA ARG A 323 -30.72 -14.25 -3.94
C ARG A 323 -31.06 -13.22 -2.83
N ILE A 324 -30.02 -12.76 -2.13
CA ILE A 324 -30.14 -11.70 -1.12
C ILE A 324 -29.68 -10.37 -1.72
N GLU A 325 -30.55 -9.36 -1.76
CA GLU A 325 -30.21 -8.04 -2.27
C GLU A 325 -29.84 -7.06 -1.15
N ARG A 326 -28.81 -6.25 -1.39
CA ARG A 326 -28.44 -5.08 -0.61
C ARG A 326 -28.26 -3.89 -1.53
N VAL A 327 -28.60 -2.70 -1.07
CA VAL A 327 -28.47 -1.47 -1.84
C VAL A 327 -27.67 -0.47 -1.02
N ILE A 328 -26.62 0.06 -1.65
CA ILE A 328 -25.77 1.13 -1.13
C ILE A 328 -25.98 2.36 -2.03
N GLU A 329 -26.32 3.49 -1.45
CA GLU A 329 -26.37 4.77 -2.16
C GLU A 329 -25.03 5.48 -2.01
N ALA A 330 -24.41 5.89 -3.14
CA ALA A 330 -23.15 6.61 -3.18
C ALA A 330 -23.08 7.53 -4.39
N GLU A 331 -22.25 8.57 -4.31
CA GLU A 331 -21.93 9.40 -5.49
C GLU A 331 -21.02 8.59 -6.44
N GLY A 332 -20.93 9.04 -7.70
CA GLY A 332 -20.08 8.43 -8.71
C GLY A 332 -20.71 7.24 -9.44
N GLU A 333 -19.90 6.21 -9.66
CA GLU A 333 -20.25 5.04 -10.45
C GLU A 333 -21.33 4.16 -9.84
N GLN A 334 -22.08 3.49 -10.70
CA GLN A 334 -23.03 2.46 -10.28
C GLN A 334 -22.42 1.08 -10.54
N SER A 335 -22.52 0.15 -9.59
CA SER A 335 -21.96 -1.19 -9.74
C SER A 335 -22.86 -2.27 -9.13
N VAL A 336 -22.59 -3.51 -9.51
CA VAL A 336 -23.19 -4.71 -8.92
C VAL A 336 -22.06 -5.64 -8.50
N THR A 337 -22.08 -6.09 -7.25
CA THR A 337 -21.21 -7.13 -6.74
C THR A 337 -22.04 -8.35 -6.37
N LEU A 338 -21.71 -9.51 -6.95
CA LEU A 338 -22.35 -10.80 -6.68
C LEU A 338 -21.38 -11.67 -5.91
N ALA A 339 -21.78 -12.26 -4.79
CA ALA A 339 -20.89 -13.10 -4.01
C ALA A 339 -21.54 -14.39 -3.53
N TRP A 340 -20.76 -15.44 -3.56
CA TRP A 340 -21.11 -16.81 -3.13
C TRP A 340 -20.22 -17.27 -1.98
N ARG A 341 -20.78 -18.05 -1.09
CA ARG A 341 -20.02 -18.76 -0.06
C ARG A 341 -19.22 -19.91 -0.68
N THR A 342 -17.97 -20.01 -0.26
CA THR A 342 -17.07 -21.11 -0.65
C THR A 342 -16.49 -21.80 0.58
N VAL A 343 -15.41 -22.54 0.41
CA VAL A 343 -14.81 -23.39 1.43
C VAL A 343 -13.74 -22.67 2.25
N PRO A 344 -13.46 -23.13 3.47
CA PRO A 344 -12.35 -22.64 4.27
C PRO A 344 -10.99 -23.05 3.67
N ALA A 345 -9.93 -22.40 4.14
CA ALA A 345 -8.56 -22.75 3.84
C ALA A 345 -8.25 -24.23 4.19
N GLY A 346 -7.47 -24.89 3.34
CA GLY A 346 -7.13 -26.31 3.51
C GLY A 346 -8.17 -27.31 3.05
N HIS A 347 -9.33 -26.87 2.55
CA HIS A 347 -10.36 -27.77 2.00
C HIS A 347 -9.86 -28.49 0.73
N PRO A 348 -10.29 -29.73 0.44
CA PRO A 348 -9.93 -30.45 -0.78
C PRO A 348 -10.25 -29.73 -2.09
N ASP A 349 -11.32 -28.92 -2.13
CA ASP A 349 -11.77 -28.15 -3.30
C ASP A 349 -11.00 -26.83 -3.51
N GLU A 350 -10.19 -26.40 -2.55
CA GLU A 350 -9.45 -25.15 -2.63
C GLU A 350 -8.60 -25.02 -3.93
N PRO A 351 -7.84 -26.07 -4.39
CA PRO A 351 -7.11 -25.96 -5.65
C PRO A 351 -8.00 -25.79 -6.88
N ALA A 352 -9.16 -26.44 -6.91
CA ALA A 352 -10.11 -26.30 -8.01
C ALA A 352 -10.79 -24.93 -8.02
N LEU A 353 -11.09 -24.35 -6.87
CA LEU A 353 -11.57 -22.97 -6.74
C LEU A 353 -10.52 -21.95 -7.13
N ALA A 354 -9.23 -22.20 -6.83
CA ALA A 354 -8.14 -21.32 -7.28
C ALA A 354 -8.01 -21.32 -8.80
N VAL A 355 -8.20 -22.48 -9.47
CA VAL A 355 -8.23 -22.57 -10.94
C VAL A 355 -9.48 -21.89 -11.50
N LEU A 356 -10.63 -22.07 -10.86
CA LEU A 356 -11.89 -21.41 -11.25
C LEU A 356 -11.73 -19.89 -11.24
N ALA A 357 -11.14 -19.32 -10.18
CA ALA A 357 -10.92 -17.88 -10.05
C ALA A 357 -10.08 -17.34 -11.22
N GLU A 358 -8.96 -18.00 -11.53
CA GLU A 358 -8.08 -17.62 -12.64
C GLU A 358 -8.73 -17.79 -14.05
N LEU A 359 -9.66 -18.75 -14.22
CA LEU A 359 -10.43 -18.88 -15.46
C LEU A 359 -11.44 -17.76 -15.63
N VAL A 360 -11.98 -17.28 -14.53
CA VAL A 360 -12.94 -16.16 -14.54
C VAL A 360 -12.21 -14.85 -14.73
N ASP A 361 -11.12 -14.65 -13.99
CA ASP A 361 -10.37 -13.41 -13.96
C ASP A 361 -8.88 -13.68 -13.74
N ASN A 362 -8.05 -13.23 -14.66
CA ASN A 362 -6.60 -13.30 -14.56
C ASN A 362 -5.93 -12.06 -15.20
N ASP A 363 -6.67 -10.95 -15.29
CA ASP A 363 -6.27 -9.66 -15.86
C ASP A 363 -5.92 -9.69 -17.37
N VAL A 364 -5.89 -10.85 -18.01
CA VAL A 364 -5.44 -11.00 -19.41
C VAL A 364 -6.50 -11.70 -20.26
N SER A 365 -6.80 -12.96 -19.97
CA SER A 365 -7.63 -13.84 -20.78
C SER A 365 -8.80 -14.49 -20.03
N GLY A 366 -9.04 -14.04 -18.80
CA GLY A 366 -10.18 -14.49 -18.01
C GLY A 366 -11.52 -14.16 -18.67
N LEU A 367 -12.56 -14.90 -18.31
CA LEU A 367 -13.89 -14.72 -18.92
C LEU A 367 -14.43 -13.31 -18.70
N LEU A 368 -14.17 -12.66 -17.55
CA LEU A 368 -14.56 -11.26 -17.32
C LEU A 368 -13.89 -10.34 -18.34
N ASN A 369 -12.56 -10.47 -18.49
CA ASN A 369 -11.79 -9.66 -19.42
C ASN A 369 -12.30 -9.84 -20.85
N VAL A 370 -12.36 -11.09 -21.33
CA VAL A 370 -12.71 -11.40 -22.73
C VAL A 370 -14.17 -11.07 -23.05
N ARG A 371 -15.11 -11.35 -22.15
CA ARG A 371 -16.56 -11.20 -22.42
C ARG A 371 -17.10 -9.83 -22.09
N LEU A 372 -16.52 -9.14 -21.11
CA LEU A 372 -17.08 -7.88 -20.60
C LEU A 372 -16.20 -6.69 -20.94
N LEU A 373 -14.88 -6.77 -20.70
CA LEU A 373 -13.98 -5.64 -20.91
C LEU A 373 -13.59 -5.50 -22.39
N LEU A 374 -13.01 -6.53 -23.00
CA LEU A 374 -12.62 -6.48 -24.43
C LEU A 374 -13.80 -6.26 -25.36
N SER A 375 -14.99 -6.76 -25.02
CA SER A 375 -16.20 -6.53 -25.81
C SER A 375 -16.78 -5.12 -25.60
N GLY A 376 -16.31 -4.35 -24.60
CA GLY A 376 -16.87 -3.06 -24.21
C GLY A 376 -18.24 -3.18 -23.55
N ALA A 377 -18.67 -4.39 -23.12
CA ALA A 377 -19.96 -4.59 -22.47
C ALA A 377 -20.04 -3.89 -21.11
N LEU A 378 -18.94 -3.85 -20.35
CA LEU A 378 -18.78 -3.07 -19.12
C LEU A 378 -17.51 -2.23 -19.21
N PRO A 379 -17.46 -1.05 -18.54
CA PRO A 379 -16.26 -0.25 -18.46
C PRO A 379 -15.24 -0.86 -17.52
N ASP A 380 -15.69 -1.58 -16.46
CA ASP A 380 -14.87 -2.30 -15.52
C ASP A 380 -15.58 -3.53 -14.97
N ALA A 381 -14.81 -4.61 -14.73
CA ALA A 381 -15.28 -5.85 -14.11
C ALA A 381 -14.09 -6.61 -13.51
N GLU A 382 -14.26 -7.08 -12.30
CA GLU A 382 -13.22 -7.79 -11.53
C GLU A 382 -13.80 -8.97 -10.75
N SER A 383 -12.93 -9.84 -10.26
CA SER A 383 -13.30 -10.87 -9.30
C SER A 383 -12.33 -10.92 -8.13
N HIS A 384 -12.85 -11.26 -6.97
CA HIS A 384 -12.02 -11.51 -5.80
C HIS A 384 -12.62 -12.61 -4.94
N GLY A 385 -11.81 -13.20 -4.09
CA GLY A 385 -12.26 -14.23 -3.16
C GLY A 385 -11.25 -14.47 -2.05
N GLU A 386 -11.78 -14.89 -0.92
CA GLU A 386 -10.97 -15.24 0.24
C GLU A 386 -11.28 -16.64 0.75
N GLN A 387 -10.23 -17.35 1.13
CA GLN A 387 -10.30 -18.60 1.90
C GLN A 387 -9.84 -18.32 3.33
N LEU A 388 -10.78 -17.92 4.18
CA LEU A 388 -10.57 -17.72 5.61
C LEU A 388 -10.51 -19.07 6.35
N ILE A 389 -10.16 -19.07 7.63
CA ILE A 389 -9.95 -20.29 8.41
C ILE A 389 -11.24 -21.11 8.60
N GLU A 390 -12.42 -20.48 8.71
CA GLU A 390 -13.69 -21.17 8.98
C GLU A 390 -14.64 -21.18 7.78
N ALA A 391 -14.43 -20.35 6.78
CA ALA A 391 -15.24 -20.26 5.57
C ALA A 391 -14.48 -19.53 4.47
N GLY A 392 -15.03 -19.51 3.25
CA GLY A 392 -14.57 -18.68 2.17
C GLY A 392 -15.73 -18.02 1.43
N TYR A 393 -15.39 -17.10 0.53
CA TYR A 393 -16.33 -16.55 -0.44
C TYR A 393 -15.64 -16.27 -1.76
N TYR A 394 -16.42 -16.07 -2.82
CA TYR A 394 -15.97 -15.64 -4.12
C TYR A 394 -16.96 -14.62 -4.66
N ALA A 395 -16.46 -13.50 -5.17
CA ALA A 395 -17.25 -12.39 -5.65
C ALA A 395 -16.87 -11.97 -7.06
N LEU A 396 -17.87 -11.49 -7.80
CA LEU A 396 -17.74 -10.83 -9.11
C LEU A 396 -18.33 -9.43 -8.99
N SER A 397 -17.61 -8.43 -9.46
CA SER A 397 -18.04 -7.04 -9.51
C SER A 397 -18.07 -6.53 -10.94
N GLY A 398 -18.97 -5.58 -11.23
CA GLY A 398 -19.03 -4.93 -12.54
C GLY A 398 -19.62 -3.54 -12.43
N VAL A 399 -19.01 -2.58 -13.12
CA VAL A 399 -19.40 -1.18 -13.19
C VAL A 399 -20.35 -0.97 -14.37
N ALA A 400 -21.43 -0.23 -14.15
CA ALA A 400 -22.41 0.09 -15.17
C ALA A 400 -22.00 1.31 -15.98
N ARG A 401 -22.17 1.30 -17.30
CA ARG A 401 -22.21 2.52 -18.10
C ARG A 401 -23.41 3.39 -17.71
N ASP A 402 -23.36 4.68 -18.03
CA ASP A 402 -24.45 5.63 -17.71
C ASP A 402 -25.82 5.24 -18.31
N ASP A 403 -25.83 4.49 -19.42
CA ASP A 403 -27.04 4.03 -20.12
C ASP A 403 -27.47 2.60 -19.74
N GLN A 404 -26.72 1.93 -18.85
CA GLN A 404 -27.00 0.56 -18.43
C GLN A 404 -27.77 0.50 -17.13
N SER A 405 -28.67 -0.47 -17.02
CA SER A 405 -29.31 -0.80 -15.75
C SER A 405 -28.46 -1.79 -14.93
N LEU A 406 -28.52 -1.68 -13.59
CA LEU A 406 -27.84 -2.64 -12.71
C LEU A 406 -28.34 -4.08 -12.91
N ALA A 407 -29.61 -4.27 -13.33
CA ALA A 407 -30.13 -5.60 -13.69
C ALA A 407 -29.44 -6.17 -14.95
N GLU A 408 -29.01 -5.32 -15.87
CA GLU A 408 -28.23 -5.74 -17.04
C GLU A 408 -26.81 -6.14 -16.64
N VAL A 409 -26.16 -5.36 -15.78
CA VAL A 409 -24.83 -5.71 -15.23
C VAL A 409 -24.88 -7.05 -14.51
N GLU A 410 -25.87 -7.26 -13.62
CA GLU A 410 -26.09 -8.54 -12.93
C GLU A 410 -26.25 -9.69 -13.93
N ARG A 411 -27.03 -9.51 -14.98
CA ARG A 411 -27.21 -10.52 -16.02
C ARG A 411 -25.92 -10.84 -16.77
N LEU A 412 -25.08 -9.83 -17.04
CA LEU A 412 -23.79 -10.01 -17.70
C LEU A 412 -22.83 -10.82 -16.82
N LEU A 413 -22.72 -10.48 -15.53
CA LEU A 413 -21.89 -11.22 -14.57
C LEU A 413 -22.35 -12.67 -14.40
N LEU A 414 -23.68 -12.91 -14.29
CA LEU A 414 -24.23 -14.27 -14.23
C LEU A 414 -24.01 -15.03 -15.55
N GLY A 415 -23.99 -14.33 -16.68
CA GLY A 415 -23.63 -14.92 -17.98
C GLY A 415 -22.22 -15.48 -18.02
N VAL A 416 -21.25 -14.82 -17.37
CA VAL A 416 -19.88 -15.34 -17.22
C VAL A 416 -19.88 -16.64 -16.39
N VAL A 417 -20.65 -16.67 -15.30
CA VAL A 417 -20.81 -17.88 -14.48
C VAL A 417 -21.42 -19.04 -15.28
N ASP A 418 -22.43 -18.77 -16.09
CA ASP A 418 -23.07 -19.78 -16.95
C ASP A 418 -22.12 -20.30 -18.03
N GLU A 419 -21.31 -19.40 -18.64
CA GLU A 419 -20.29 -19.77 -19.61
C GLU A 419 -19.19 -20.65 -18.99
N LEU A 420 -18.70 -20.31 -17.79
CA LEU A 420 -17.78 -21.14 -17.02
C LEU A 420 -18.38 -22.56 -16.77
N LYS A 421 -19.63 -22.63 -16.32
CA LYS A 421 -20.34 -23.91 -16.07
C LYS A 421 -20.58 -24.72 -17.34
N SER A 422 -20.68 -24.07 -18.50
CA SER A 422 -20.76 -24.77 -19.79
C SER A 422 -19.41 -25.40 -20.20
N GLY A 423 -18.34 -25.01 -19.51
CA GLY A 423 -16.99 -25.49 -19.79
C GLY A 423 -16.31 -24.78 -20.96
N ALA A 424 -16.53 -23.50 -21.11
CA ALA A 424 -15.93 -22.67 -22.16
C ALA A 424 -14.43 -22.36 -21.87
N PHE A 425 -13.66 -23.39 -21.57
CA PHE A 425 -12.21 -23.34 -21.39
C PHE A 425 -11.56 -24.66 -21.83
N THR A 426 -10.28 -24.63 -22.14
CA THR A 426 -9.51 -25.72 -22.72
C THR A 426 -8.46 -26.26 -21.74
N GLN A 427 -7.83 -27.40 -22.06
CA GLN A 427 -6.68 -27.90 -21.29
C GLN A 427 -5.51 -26.90 -21.34
N ALA A 428 -5.29 -26.23 -22.47
CA ALA A 428 -4.22 -25.24 -22.60
C ALA A 428 -4.41 -24.03 -21.64
N ASP A 429 -5.66 -23.66 -21.32
CA ASP A 429 -5.94 -22.60 -20.35
C ASP A 429 -5.61 -23.07 -18.92
N LEU A 430 -5.90 -24.33 -18.59
CA LEU A 430 -5.49 -24.93 -17.30
C LEU A 430 -3.97 -25.00 -17.17
N ASP A 431 -3.27 -25.43 -18.24
CA ASP A 431 -1.80 -25.50 -18.23
C ASP A 431 -1.18 -24.10 -18.10
N ALA A 432 -1.78 -23.08 -18.71
CA ALA A 432 -1.35 -21.68 -18.58
C ALA A 432 -1.52 -21.16 -17.15
N ILE A 433 -2.61 -21.46 -16.47
CA ILE A 433 -2.82 -21.10 -15.06
C ILE A 433 -1.69 -21.67 -14.18
N VAL A 434 -1.32 -22.93 -14.39
CA VAL A 434 -0.20 -23.53 -13.66
C VAL A 434 1.10 -22.81 -13.94
N LEU A 435 1.37 -22.46 -15.19
CA LEU A 435 2.57 -21.71 -15.60
C LEU A 435 2.63 -20.34 -14.92
N HIS A 436 1.52 -19.58 -14.91
CA HIS A 436 1.45 -18.27 -14.24
C HIS A 436 1.65 -18.37 -12.72
N ARG A 437 1.13 -19.42 -12.08
CA ARG A 437 1.42 -19.67 -10.67
C ARG A 437 2.91 -19.93 -10.42
N GLU A 438 3.57 -20.73 -11.25
CA GLU A 438 5.01 -20.96 -11.16
C GLU A 438 5.82 -19.68 -11.39
N ILE A 439 5.36 -18.79 -12.27
CA ILE A 439 5.95 -17.47 -12.49
C ILE A 439 5.81 -16.62 -11.20
N ARG A 440 4.62 -16.55 -10.62
CA ARG A 440 4.39 -15.81 -9.35
C ARG A 440 5.26 -16.35 -8.21
N GLU A 441 5.37 -17.66 -8.06
CA GLU A 441 6.27 -18.29 -7.07
C GLU A 441 7.74 -17.93 -7.31
N GLN A 442 8.18 -17.84 -8.57
CA GLN A 442 9.53 -17.40 -8.90
C GLN A 442 9.74 -15.91 -8.60
N MET A 443 8.75 -15.05 -8.91
CA MET A 443 8.81 -13.62 -8.60
C MET A 443 8.86 -13.36 -7.10
N ALA A 444 8.08 -14.07 -6.30
CA ALA A 444 8.10 -13.95 -4.83
C ALA A 444 9.50 -14.25 -4.23
N ARG A 445 10.28 -15.10 -4.88
CA ARG A 445 11.65 -15.45 -4.45
C ARG A 445 12.69 -14.39 -4.78
N GLU A 446 12.39 -13.43 -5.64
CA GLU A 446 13.34 -12.40 -6.08
C GLU A 446 13.60 -11.31 -5.02
N SER A 447 12.76 -11.21 -3.99
CA SER A 447 12.92 -10.24 -2.91
C SER A 447 12.75 -10.86 -1.52
N ASN A 448 13.39 -10.27 -0.51
CA ASN A 448 13.23 -10.68 0.88
C ASN A 448 11.78 -10.48 1.36
N ALA A 449 11.13 -9.39 0.95
CA ALA A 449 9.73 -9.12 1.25
C ALA A 449 8.81 -10.21 0.68
N GLY A 450 8.97 -10.58 -0.59
CA GLY A 450 8.19 -11.65 -1.22
C GLY A 450 8.37 -13.01 -0.56
N ARG A 451 9.62 -13.34 -0.13
CA ARG A 451 9.92 -14.56 0.63
C ARG A 451 9.19 -14.60 1.95
N VAL A 452 9.24 -13.50 2.72
CA VAL A 452 8.56 -13.39 4.02
C VAL A 452 7.05 -13.48 3.84
N ALA A 453 6.49 -12.77 2.87
CA ALA A 453 5.06 -12.81 2.58
C ALA A 453 4.59 -14.23 2.25
N TRP A 454 5.31 -14.94 1.37
CA TRP A 454 4.96 -16.31 0.99
C TRP A 454 5.02 -17.30 2.17
N ILE A 455 5.99 -17.14 3.08
CA ILE A 455 6.06 -17.96 4.30
C ILE A 455 4.94 -17.57 5.27
N ALA A 456 4.64 -16.26 5.40
CA ALA A 456 3.58 -15.77 6.25
C ALA A 456 2.20 -16.30 5.83
N ASP A 457 1.92 -16.39 4.53
CA ASP A 457 0.68 -16.98 4.01
C ASP A 457 0.46 -18.41 4.50
N ALA A 458 1.53 -19.23 4.51
CA ALA A 458 1.44 -20.58 5.06
C ALA A 458 1.11 -20.56 6.55
N TYR A 459 1.81 -19.73 7.33
CA TYR A 459 1.59 -19.62 8.76
C TYR A 459 0.16 -19.13 9.08
N LEU A 460 -0.28 -18.06 8.43
CA LEU A 460 -1.60 -17.47 8.66
C LEU A 460 -2.74 -18.39 8.24
N ALA A 461 -2.59 -19.09 7.11
CA ALA A 461 -3.54 -20.12 6.66
C ALA A 461 -3.52 -21.40 7.51
N ARG A 462 -2.70 -21.45 8.57
CA ARG A 462 -2.49 -22.65 9.42
C ARG A 462 -2.10 -23.89 8.62
N ARG A 463 -1.37 -23.69 7.54
CA ARG A 463 -0.92 -24.75 6.62
C ARG A 463 0.55 -25.09 6.90
N PRO A 464 0.90 -26.40 7.10
CA PRO A 464 2.29 -26.79 7.18
C PRO A 464 3.07 -26.31 5.96
N TRP A 465 4.30 -25.81 6.16
CA TRP A 465 5.13 -25.30 5.07
C TRP A 465 5.29 -26.30 3.91
N ALA A 466 5.49 -27.59 4.26
CA ALA A 466 5.57 -28.66 3.28
C ALA A 466 4.30 -28.84 2.41
N GLU A 467 3.12 -28.54 2.96
CA GLU A 467 1.86 -28.60 2.22
C GLU A 467 1.68 -27.35 1.36
N HIS A 468 2.10 -26.19 1.89
CA HIS A 468 2.08 -24.93 1.16
C HIS A 468 2.90 -25.02 -0.12
N LEU A 469 4.14 -25.52 -0.05
CA LEU A 469 5.00 -25.78 -1.20
C LEU A 469 4.37 -26.73 -2.25
N ARG A 470 3.52 -27.65 -1.83
CA ARG A 470 2.84 -28.60 -2.73
C ARG A 470 1.56 -28.04 -3.35
N PHE A 471 1.17 -26.82 -3.00
CA PHE A 471 -0.13 -26.29 -3.44
C PHE A 471 -0.20 -26.18 -4.97
N THR A 472 0.80 -25.64 -5.63
CA THR A 472 0.87 -25.59 -7.12
C THR A 472 0.88 -26.99 -7.75
N ALA A 473 1.52 -27.97 -7.13
CA ALA A 473 1.41 -29.36 -7.60
C ALA A 473 0.00 -29.95 -7.43
N ARG A 474 -0.78 -29.47 -6.45
CA ARG A 474 -2.22 -29.84 -6.32
C ARG A 474 -3.05 -29.15 -7.41
N VAL A 475 -2.80 -27.86 -7.67
CA VAL A 475 -3.44 -27.10 -8.75
C VAL A 475 -3.18 -27.78 -10.11
N ARG A 476 -1.97 -28.24 -10.38
CA ARG A 476 -1.63 -28.96 -11.62
C ARG A 476 -2.42 -30.26 -11.84
N ARG A 477 -2.97 -30.87 -10.78
CA ARG A 477 -3.80 -32.07 -10.86
C ARG A 477 -5.28 -31.80 -11.04
N VAL A 478 -5.68 -30.54 -10.98
CA VAL A 478 -7.07 -30.14 -11.17
C VAL A 478 -7.49 -30.44 -12.61
N THR A 479 -8.58 -31.18 -12.74
CA THR A 479 -9.14 -31.55 -14.03
C THR A 479 -10.27 -30.59 -14.41
N ARG A 480 -10.65 -30.63 -15.70
CA ARG A 480 -11.82 -29.89 -16.20
C ARG A 480 -13.09 -30.26 -15.43
N GLU A 481 -13.26 -31.55 -15.13
CA GLU A 481 -14.39 -32.07 -14.35
C GLU A 481 -14.41 -31.50 -12.92
N ASP A 482 -13.25 -31.31 -12.29
CA ASP A 482 -13.15 -30.70 -10.97
C ASP A 482 -13.63 -29.26 -10.99
N VAL A 483 -13.20 -28.47 -11.98
CA VAL A 483 -13.64 -27.08 -12.14
C VAL A 483 -15.16 -27.00 -12.36
N LEU A 484 -15.71 -27.82 -13.25
CA LEU A 484 -17.15 -27.86 -13.52
C LEU A 484 -17.94 -28.26 -12.27
N ARG A 485 -17.45 -29.22 -11.50
CA ARG A 485 -18.04 -29.67 -10.24
C ARG A 485 -18.08 -28.54 -9.20
N VAL A 486 -16.96 -27.85 -8.97
CA VAL A 486 -16.91 -26.75 -7.99
C VAL A 486 -17.73 -25.55 -8.46
N ALA A 487 -17.72 -25.21 -9.74
CA ALA A 487 -18.58 -24.17 -10.31
C ALA A 487 -20.08 -24.46 -10.09
N ALA A 488 -20.51 -25.70 -10.36
CA ALA A 488 -21.88 -26.11 -10.11
C ALA A 488 -22.25 -26.16 -8.63
N THR A 489 -21.30 -26.51 -7.75
CA THR A 489 -21.53 -26.64 -6.31
C THR A 489 -21.63 -25.30 -5.62
N TYR A 490 -20.72 -24.36 -5.93
CA TYR A 490 -20.56 -23.13 -5.15
C TYR A 490 -21.19 -21.91 -5.82
N LEU A 491 -21.19 -21.79 -7.14
CA LEU A 491 -21.78 -20.64 -7.84
C LEU A 491 -23.27 -20.88 -8.18
N GLY A 492 -24.05 -21.31 -7.17
CA GLY A 492 -25.46 -21.65 -7.29
C GLY A 492 -26.39 -20.44 -7.25
N PRO A 493 -27.72 -20.70 -7.07
CA PRO A 493 -28.72 -19.64 -6.95
C PRO A 493 -28.70 -18.92 -5.58
N ASP A 494 -27.94 -19.44 -4.62
CA ASP A 494 -27.81 -18.89 -3.27
C ASP A 494 -26.63 -17.93 -3.23
N PHE A 495 -26.90 -16.64 -3.43
CA PHE A 495 -25.86 -15.61 -3.47
C PHE A 495 -26.34 -14.25 -2.92
N VAL A 496 -25.38 -13.39 -2.61
CA VAL A 496 -25.62 -11.99 -2.25
C VAL A 496 -25.38 -11.11 -3.47
N ALA A 497 -26.29 -10.17 -3.72
CA ALA A 497 -26.13 -9.11 -4.71
C ALA A 497 -26.11 -7.76 -3.99
N VAL A 498 -25.01 -7.05 -4.03
CA VAL A 498 -24.89 -5.68 -3.54
C VAL A 498 -24.94 -4.74 -4.74
N GLN A 499 -25.89 -3.82 -4.74
CA GLN A 499 -26.04 -2.80 -5.77
C GLN A 499 -25.57 -1.45 -5.21
N ARG A 500 -24.53 -0.87 -5.79
CA ARG A 500 -24.19 0.53 -5.59
C ARG A 500 -24.98 1.37 -6.55
N ARG A 501 -25.89 2.17 -6.01
CA ARG A 501 -26.74 3.08 -6.80
C ARG A 501 -26.26 4.50 -6.65
N ARG A 502 -26.32 5.27 -7.71
CA ARG A 502 -26.02 6.70 -7.66
C ARG A 502 -27.04 7.40 -6.76
N GLY A 503 -26.55 8.01 -5.70
CA GLY A 503 -27.35 8.70 -4.71
C GLY A 503 -26.47 9.53 -3.79
N ARG A 504 -27.09 10.46 -3.03
CA ARG A 504 -26.37 11.18 -2.00
C ARG A 504 -26.36 10.34 -0.73
N HIS A 505 -25.20 10.07 -0.21
CA HIS A 505 -25.01 9.48 1.10
C HIS A 505 -24.41 10.54 2.04
N ASP A 506 -25.01 10.69 3.19
CA ASP A 506 -24.53 11.57 4.25
C ASP A 506 -24.41 10.72 5.52
N PRO A 507 -23.31 9.94 5.66
CA PRO A 507 -23.15 9.06 6.80
C PRO A 507 -23.09 9.87 8.08
N PRO A 508 -23.66 9.36 9.18
CA PRO A 508 -23.53 10.01 10.46
C PRO A 508 -22.05 9.99 10.87
N LYS A 509 -21.38 11.12 10.72
CA LYS A 509 -19.97 11.26 11.13
C LYS A 509 -19.87 11.11 12.64
N MET A 510 -18.82 10.44 13.06
CA MET A 510 -18.50 10.33 14.47
C MET A 510 -18.00 11.69 14.96
N PRO A 511 -18.70 12.33 15.93
CA PRO A 511 -18.21 13.57 16.50
C PRO A 511 -16.91 13.29 17.27
N LYS A 512 -15.88 14.05 16.95
CA LYS A 512 -14.60 13.96 17.68
C LYS A 512 -14.76 14.52 19.10
N PRO A 513 -14.19 13.86 20.10
CA PRO A 513 -14.00 14.47 21.40
C PRO A 513 -13.00 15.64 21.27
N VAL A 514 -13.12 16.64 22.17
CA VAL A 514 -12.11 17.70 22.26
C VAL A 514 -10.86 17.10 22.93
N ILE A 515 -9.76 17.04 22.20
CA ILE A 515 -8.48 16.48 22.66
C ILE A 515 -7.47 17.61 22.71
N THR A 516 -6.81 17.76 23.86
CA THR A 516 -5.71 18.73 24.01
C THR A 516 -4.45 18.16 23.35
N PRO A 517 -3.79 18.88 22.42
CA PRO A 517 -2.58 18.44 21.80
C PRO A 517 -1.47 18.10 22.80
N VAL A 518 -0.72 17.02 22.53
CA VAL A 518 0.41 16.60 23.35
C VAL A 518 1.69 17.20 22.78
N PRO A 519 2.44 18.01 23.55
CA PRO A 519 3.69 18.59 23.07
C PRO A 519 4.73 17.53 22.74
N ILE A 520 5.37 17.64 21.57
CA ILE A 520 6.46 16.76 21.15
C ILE A 520 7.80 17.47 21.43
N ASP A 521 8.66 16.81 22.18
CA ASP A 521 10.04 17.24 22.43
C ASP A 521 11.00 16.19 21.85
N SER A 522 11.57 16.50 20.69
CA SER A 522 12.48 15.60 19.97
C SER A 522 13.80 15.34 20.69
N ALA A 523 14.14 16.15 21.71
CA ALA A 523 15.34 15.97 22.51
C ALA A 523 15.18 14.90 23.61
N ARG A 524 13.94 14.47 23.90
CA ARG A 524 13.68 13.43 24.88
C ARG A 524 14.02 12.05 24.31
N GLU A 525 14.71 11.26 25.12
CA GLU A 525 15.07 9.87 24.79
C GLU A 525 15.01 9.03 26.06
N SER A 526 14.41 7.84 25.98
CA SER A 526 14.40 6.90 27.09
C SER A 526 15.76 6.23 27.25
N ALA A 527 16.08 5.79 28.49
CA ALA A 527 17.31 5.06 28.76
C ALA A 527 17.42 3.77 27.93
N PHE A 528 16.29 3.13 27.63
CA PHE A 528 16.25 1.92 26.79
C PHE A 528 16.56 2.23 25.32
N ALA A 529 15.98 3.28 24.74
CA ALA A 529 16.29 3.70 23.37
C ALA A 529 17.78 4.06 23.22
N ALA A 530 18.32 4.84 24.17
CA ALA A 530 19.75 5.18 24.20
C ALA A 530 20.65 3.92 24.28
N GLU A 531 20.29 2.93 25.10
CA GLU A 531 21.02 1.64 25.22
C GLU A 531 20.98 0.87 23.88
N ILE A 532 19.81 0.79 23.22
CA ILE A 532 19.64 0.11 21.93
C ILE A 532 20.48 0.80 20.85
N LEU A 533 20.42 2.12 20.74
CA LEU A 533 21.19 2.89 19.75
C LEU A 533 22.71 2.78 19.96
N ALA A 534 23.15 2.69 21.22
CA ALA A 534 24.54 2.49 21.57
C ALA A 534 25.07 1.06 21.32
N THR A 535 24.19 0.10 20.97
CA THR A 535 24.62 -1.27 20.70
C THR A 535 25.58 -1.30 19.51
N PRO A 536 26.82 -1.80 19.69
CA PRO A 536 27.81 -1.85 18.61
C PRO A 536 27.31 -2.69 17.45
N SER A 537 27.51 -2.20 16.23
CA SER A 537 27.14 -2.90 15.01
C SER A 537 28.18 -2.60 13.92
N ARG A 538 28.50 -3.59 13.14
CA ARG A 538 29.32 -3.40 11.95
C ARG A 538 28.42 -3.01 10.78
N GLU A 539 28.55 -1.77 10.35
CA GLU A 539 27.87 -1.34 9.12
C GLU A 539 28.43 -2.11 7.90
N PRO A 540 27.56 -2.51 6.97
CA PRO A 540 28.01 -3.21 5.75
C PRO A 540 28.80 -2.25 4.85
N ASP A 541 29.71 -2.81 4.06
CA ASP A 541 30.34 -2.07 2.99
C ASP A 541 29.34 -1.83 1.86
N PRO A 542 29.17 -0.58 1.38
CA PRO A 542 28.21 -0.28 0.34
C PRO A 542 28.59 -0.92 -0.99
N VAL A 543 27.58 -1.34 -1.76
CA VAL A 543 27.78 -1.95 -3.09
C VAL A 543 27.16 -1.05 -4.15
N TRP A 544 28.01 -0.66 -5.11
CA TRP A 544 27.67 0.22 -6.20
C TRP A 544 27.54 -0.52 -7.51
N LEU A 545 26.70 -0.02 -8.42
CA LEU A 545 26.54 -0.59 -9.75
C LEU A 545 27.77 -0.30 -10.63
N VAL A 546 28.23 -1.31 -11.34
CA VAL A 546 29.39 -1.22 -12.23
C VAL A 546 29.03 -1.84 -13.58
N GLU A 547 29.18 -1.06 -14.65
CA GLU A 547 29.01 -1.56 -16.01
C GLU A 547 29.98 -2.68 -16.32
N GLY A 548 29.51 -3.73 -17.01
CA GLY A 548 30.25 -4.96 -17.30
C GLY A 548 30.21 -6.01 -16.19
N ARG A 549 29.74 -5.65 -14.97
CA ARG A 549 29.50 -6.58 -13.87
C ARG A 549 28.00 -6.74 -13.58
N ASP A 550 27.31 -5.62 -13.34
CA ASP A 550 25.91 -5.62 -12.89
C ASP A 550 24.95 -5.33 -14.05
N PHE A 551 25.40 -4.68 -15.09
CA PHE A 551 24.66 -4.41 -16.32
C PHE A 551 25.61 -4.23 -17.50
N THR A 552 25.04 -4.35 -18.70
CA THR A 552 25.76 -4.15 -19.98
C THR A 552 24.94 -3.20 -20.85
N ARG A 553 25.64 -2.30 -21.55
CA ARG A 553 25.04 -1.39 -22.53
C ARG A 553 25.51 -1.75 -23.93
N LEU A 554 24.58 -1.78 -24.87
CA LEU A 554 24.87 -2.03 -26.29
C LEU A 554 24.05 -1.10 -27.17
N PRO A 555 24.67 -0.49 -28.19
CA PRO A 555 23.93 0.26 -29.19
C PRO A 555 23.09 -0.69 -30.06
N LEU A 556 21.83 -0.32 -30.32
CA LEU A 556 20.94 -0.99 -31.26
C LEU A 556 20.58 -0.04 -32.42
N PRO A 557 20.16 -0.57 -33.59
CA PRO A 557 19.62 0.25 -34.66
C PRO A 557 18.41 1.10 -34.20
N SER A 558 17.62 0.57 -33.29
CA SER A 558 16.45 1.24 -32.69
C SER A 558 16.77 2.17 -31.52
N GLY A 559 18.01 2.21 -31.04
CA GLY A 559 18.41 3.02 -29.88
C GLY A 559 19.48 2.36 -29.02
N GLU A 560 19.22 2.07 -27.77
CA GLU A 560 20.17 1.48 -26.82
C GLU A 560 19.54 0.35 -26.01
N LEU A 561 20.29 -0.72 -25.80
CA LEU A 561 19.98 -1.80 -24.87
C LEU A 561 20.74 -1.59 -23.56
N ILE A 562 20.00 -1.61 -22.43
CA ILE A 562 20.53 -1.70 -21.07
C ILE A 562 20.07 -3.02 -20.48
N ALA A 563 21.00 -3.98 -20.28
CA ALA A 563 20.68 -5.32 -19.85
C ALA A 563 21.32 -5.66 -18.51
N ALA A 564 20.52 -6.11 -17.54
CA ALA A 564 20.96 -6.66 -16.26
C ALA A 564 20.70 -8.17 -16.20
N PRO A 565 21.66 -8.98 -15.72
CA PRO A 565 21.53 -10.44 -15.72
C PRO A 565 20.60 -10.93 -14.61
N ASN A 566 19.74 -11.92 -14.91
CA ASN A 566 19.02 -12.71 -13.94
C ASN A 566 19.65 -14.10 -13.82
N ALA A 567 20.45 -14.31 -12.78
CA ALA A 567 21.09 -15.61 -12.52
C ALA A 567 20.23 -16.54 -11.64
N ARG A 568 19.06 -16.10 -11.18
CA ARG A 568 18.26 -16.78 -10.14
C ARG A 568 17.06 -17.54 -10.68
N SER A 569 16.50 -17.06 -11.77
CA SER A 569 15.28 -17.62 -12.33
C SER A 569 15.31 -17.55 -13.86
N ARG A 570 14.34 -18.21 -14.50
CA ARG A 570 14.15 -18.12 -15.94
C ARG A 570 13.25 -16.95 -16.34
N LEU A 571 12.96 -16.06 -15.41
CA LEU A 571 12.09 -14.92 -15.68
C LEU A 571 12.85 -13.82 -16.39
N PHE A 572 12.14 -13.17 -17.33
CA PHE A 572 12.60 -11.93 -17.94
C PHE A 572 11.60 -10.80 -17.69
N ALA A 573 12.10 -9.58 -17.73
CA ALA A 573 11.34 -8.36 -17.96
C ALA A 573 12.03 -7.59 -19.07
N LEU A 574 11.29 -7.21 -20.11
CA LEU A 574 11.78 -6.44 -21.23
C LEU A 574 10.86 -5.24 -21.45
N SER A 575 11.41 -4.04 -21.31
CA SER A 575 10.66 -2.81 -21.54
C SER A 575 11.22 -2.04 -22.75
N LEU A 576 10.34 -1.62 -23.63
CA LEU A 576 10.62 -0.66 -24.68
C LEU A 576 10.15 0.71 -24.19
N ARG A 577 11.08 1.66 -24.03
CA ARG A 577 10.78 2.98 -23.51
C ARG A 577 11.13 4.06 -24.50
N TRP A 578 10.13 4.82 -24.91
CA TRP A 578 10.25 6.00 -25.76
C TRP A 578 10.16 7.26 -24.91
N GLU A 579 11.06 8.22 -25.16
CA GLU A 579 11.03 9.55 -24.53
C GLU A 579 10.00 10.47 -25.21
N LEU A 580 8.80 9.94 -25.37
CA LEU A 580 7.63 10.55 -26.03
C LEU A 580 6.38 10.20 -25.22
N GLY A 581 5.58 11.20 -24.88
CA GLY A 581 4.34 10.99 -24.12
C GLY A 581 3.19 11.88 -24.62
N THR A 582 2.16 11.97 -23.77
CA THR A 582 0.91 12.68 -24.11
C THR A 582 1.09 14.17 -24.36
N ARG A 583 2.16 14.81 -23.87
CA ARG A 583 2.48 16.23 -24.13
C ARG A 583 2.84 16.49 -25.59
N GLN A 584 3.54 15.56 -26.25
CA GLN A 584 3.89 15.66 -27.65
C GLN A 584 2.85 15.03 -28.55
N ARG A 585 2.16 13.96 -28.07
CA ARG A 585 1.15 13.18 -28.77
C ARG A 585 -0.08 12.96 -27.88
N PRO A 586 -1.02 13.90 -27.82
CA PRO A 586 -2.15 13.84 -26.89
C PRO A 586 -3.09 12.63 -27.08
N LEU A 587 -3.10 11.99 -28.25
CA LEU A 587 -3.91 10.80 -28.54
C LEU A 587 -3.16 9.50 -28.25
N LEU A 588 -1.88 9.52 -27.90
CA LEU A 588 -1.05 8.32 -27.77
C LEU A 588 -1.54 7.37 -26.65
N ALA A 589 -1.98 7.92 -25.51
CA ALA A 589 -2.56 7.09 -24.44
C ALA A 589 -3.78 6.29 -24.95
N TYR A 590 -4.70 6.95 -25.66
CA TYR A 590 -5.88 6.29 -26.25
C TYR A 590 -5.52 5.32 -27.38
N ALA A 591 -4.40 5.56 -28.06
CA ALA A 591 -3.89 4.62 -29.06
C ALA A 591 -3.41 3.32 -28.40
N LEU A 592 -2.77 3.41 -27.23
CA LEU A 592 -2.39 2.22 -26.45
C LEU A 592 -3.59 1.52 -25.81
N GLU A 593 -4.58 2.28 -25.32
CA GLU A 593 -5.85 1.69 -24.86
C GLU A 593 -6.57 0.95 -26.01
N LEU A 594 -6.62 1.52 -27.24
CA LEU A 594 -7.15 0.83 -28.41
C LEU A 594 -6.34 -0.42 -28.75
N LEU A 595 -5.01 -0.37 -28.60
CA LEU A 595 -4.16 -1.53 -28.79
C LEU A 595 -4.60 -2.68 -27.88
N GLN A 596 -4.81 -2.42 -26.57
CA GLN A 596 -5.26 -3.44 -25.62
C GLN A 596 -6.61 -4.09 -25.99
N LEU A 597 -7.46 -3.36 -26.70
CA LEU A 597 -8.76 -3.84 -27.19
C LEU A 597 -8.71 -4.44 -28.60
N SER A 598 -7.54 -4.50 -29.23
CA SER A 598 -7.36 -4.95 -30.61
C SER A 598 -6.76 -6.34 -30.71
N GLY A 599 -7.05 -7.02 -31.82
CA GLY A 599 -6.33 -8.19 -32.26
C GLY A 599 -5.03 -7.81 -32.99
N ALA A 600 -4.33 -8.81 -33.55
CA ALA A 600 -3.09 -8.66 -34.31
C ALA A 600 -3.13 -9.47 -35.63
N GLY A 601 -3.11 -8.81 -36.79
CA GLY A 601 -3.20 -9.49 -38.05
C GLY A 601 -4.50 -10.30 -38.18
N ASP A 602 -4.38 -11.63 -38.27
CA ASP A 602 -5.55 -12.53 -38.36
C ASP A 602 -6.07 -13.01 -37.00
N LEU A 603 -5.41 -12.67 -35.91
CA LEU A 603 -5.83 -13.03 -34.54
C LEU A 603 -6.85 -12.02 -34.02
N ALA A 604 -7.98 -12.53 -33.53
CA ALA A 604 -8.94 -11.71 -32.79
C ALA A 604 -8.34 -11.26 -31.41
N ALA A 605 -8.92 -10.23 -30.82
CA ALA A 605 -8.40 -9.68 -29.56
C ALA A 605 -8.34 -10.73 -28.43
N ASP A 606 -9.41 -11.51 -28.28
CA ASP A 606 -9.48 -12.57 -27.25
C ASP A 606 -8.49 -13.72 -27.50
N ASP A 607 -8.28 -14.11 -28.76
CA ASP A 607 -7.29 -15.13 -29.13
C ASP A 607 -5.86 -14.62 -28.91
N LEU A 608 -5.60 -13.34 -29.17
CA LEU A 608 -4.31 -12.69 -28.91
C LEU A 608 -3.98 -12.69 -27.42
N GLN A 609 -4.90 -12.22 -26.58
CA GLN A 609 -4.72 -12.18 -25.12
C GLN A 609 -4.53 -13.59 -24.55
N ARG A 610 -5.35 -14.56 -25.01
CA ARG A 610 -5.19 -15.96 -24.63
C ARG A 610 -3.83 -16.51 -25.07
N ARG A 611 -3.31 -16.11 -26.21
CA ARG A 611 -2.00 -16.55 -26.69
C ARG A 611 -0.86 -16.02 -25.83
N PHE A 612 -0.89 -14.75 -25.43
CA PHE A 612 0.07 -14.20 -24.48
C PHE A 612 0.02 -14.95 -23.15
N TYR A 613 -1.18 -15.14 -22.61
CA TYR A 613 -1.36 -15.87 -21.35
C TYR A 613 -0.82 -17.32 -21.43
N GLN A 614 -1.09 -18.04 -22.51
CA GLN A 614 -0.55 -19.40 -22.74
C GLN A 614 0.97 -19.42 -22.88
N LEU A 615 1.60 -18.34 -23.33
CA LEU A 615 3.06 -18.20 -23.33
C LEU A 615 3.60 -17.85 -21.94
N GLY A 616 2.77 -17.67 -20.92
CA GLY A 616 3.19 -17.18 -19.62
C GLY A 616 3.78 -15.76 -19.70
N THR A 617 3.23 -14.94 -20.60
CA THR A 617 3.69 -13.58 -20.86
C THR A 617 2.58 -12.60 -20.54
N THR A 618 2.92 -11.53 -19.81
CA THR A 618 2.08 -10.35 -19.64
C THR A 618 2.65 -9.19 -20.44
N VAL A 619 1.77 -8.34 -20.95
CA VAL A 619 2.14 -7.12 -21.69
C VAL A 619 1.46 -5.94 -21.02
N ASP A 620 2.28 -5.05 -20.42
CA ASP A 620 1.83 -3.82 -19.80
C ASP A 620 2.18 -2.63 -20.69
N THR A 621 1.30 -1.64 -20.76
CA THR A 621 1.53 -0.39 -21.49
C THR A 621 1.27 0.79 -20.58
N ASP A 622 2.18 1.76 -20.57
CA ASP A 622 2.04 3.02 -19.85
C ASP A 622 2.38 4.19 -20.76
N CYS A 623 1.57 5.24 -20.71
CA CYS A 623 1.81 6.48 -21.44
C CYS A 623 1.66 7.69 -20.52
N GLY A 624 2.78 8.11 -19.97
CA GLY A 624 2.86 9.32 -19.16
C GLY A 624 2.90 10.60 -19.99
N ALA A 625 3.14 11.72 -19.33
CA ALA A 625 3.25 13.03 -19.98
C ALA A 625 4.46 13.12 -20.90
N GLU A 626 5.60 12.48 -20.57
CA GLU A 626 6.89 12.65 -21.25
C GLU A 626 7.50 11.35 -21.79
N HIS A 627 6.98 10.19 -21.42
CA HIS A 627 7.47 8.90 -21.88
C HIS A 627 6.35 7.90 -22.08
N THR A 628 6.60 6.90 -22.92
CA THR A 628 5.73 5.75 -23.15
C THR A 628 6.54 4.49 -22.94
N VAL A 629 5.97 3.51 -22.26
CA VAL A 629 6.63 2.23 -21.98
C VAL A 629 5.72 1.08 -22.41
N VAL A 630 6.29 0.07 -23.04
CA VAL A 630 5.66 -1.22 -23.28
C VAL A 630 6.54 -2.28 -22.64
N THR A 631 6.02 -3.04 -21.68
CA THR A 631 6.76 -4.03 -20.91
C THR A 631 6.22 -5.43 -21.15
N LEU A 632 7.09 -6.36 -21.49
CA LEU A 632 6.82 -7.80 -21.49
C LEU A 632 7.49 -8.43 -20.26
N THR A 633 6.73 -9.24 -19.54
CA THR A 633 7.25 -10.06 -18.44
C THR A 633 6.86 -11.51 -18.65
N GLY A 634 7.77 -12.45 -18.44
CA GLY A 634 7.45 -13.87 -18.63
C GLY A 634 8.65 -14.79 -18.41
N VAL A 635 8.54 -16.00 -18.95
CA VAL A 635 9.64 -16.99 -18.96
C VAL A 635 10.48 -16.87 -20.23
N ASP A 636 11.80 -16.93 -20.09
CA ASP A 636 12.75 -16.66 -21.17
C ASP A 636 12.63 -17.63 -22.36
N ASP A 637 12.22 -18.88 -22.10
CA ASP A 637 11.95 -19.87 -23.16
C ASP A 637 10.91 -19.36 -24.18
N ASN A 638 10.02 -18.46 -23.76
CA ASN A 638 8.95 -17.89 -24.57
C ASN A 638 9.18 -16.42 -25.00
N LEU A 639 10.38 -15.86 -24.76
CA LEU A 639 10.68 -14.46 -25.12
C LEU A 639 10.51 -14.18 -26.61
N GLU A 640 11.10 -15.01 -27.48
CA GLU A 640 11.04 -14.80 -28.94
C GLU A 640 9.63 -14.91 -29.53
N PRO A 641 8.83 -15.95 -29.21
CA PRO A 641 7.44 -15.98 -29.67
C PRO A 641 6.60 -14.83 -29.09
N SER A 642 6.87 -14.38 -27.87
CA SER A 642 6.17 -13.23 -27.27
C SER A 642 6.52 -11.90 -27.96
N LEU A 643 7.81 -11.69 -28.29
CA LEU A 643 8.24 -10.53 -29.09
C LEU A 643 7.66 -10.51 -30.48
N ALA A 644 7.63 -11.65 -31.16
CA ALA A 644 7.03 -11.75 -32.51
C ALA A 644 5.51 -11.40 -32.47
N LEU A 645 4.84 -11.83 -31.39
CA LEU A 645 3.42 -11.54 -31.18
C LEU A 645 3.21 -10.03 -30.88
N LEU A 646 4.05 -9.43 -30.02
CA LEU A 646 4.04 -7.99 -29.74
C LEU A 646 4.31 -7.16 -30.99
N GLU A 647 5.33 -7.53 -31.77
CA GLU A 647 5.63 -6.83 -33.02
C GLU A 647 4.47 -6.88 -34.01
N SER A 648 3.83 -8.05 -34.18
CA SER A 648 2.64 -8.21 -35.03
C SER A 648 1.50 -7.29 -34.53
N TRP A 649 1.30 -7.23 -33.19
CA TRP A 649 0.26 -6.42 -32.56
C TRP A 649 0.47 -4.93 -32.82
N LEU A 650 1.67 -4.41 -32.54
CA LEU A 650 2.00 -3.00 -32.75
C LEU A 650 1.99 -2.57 -34.24
N ARG A 651 2.36 -3.47 -35.13
CA ARG A 651 2.40 -3.17 -36.60
C ARG A 651 1.05 -3.30 -37.30
N ALA A 652 0.20 -4.22 -36.87
CA ALA A 652 -1.05 -4.54 -37.52
C ALA A 652 -2.20 -4.78 -36.53
N PRO A 653 -2.51 -3.78 -35.67
CA PRO A 653 -3.65 -3.91 -34.77
C PRO A 653 -4.95 -4.00 -35.56
N THR A 654 -5.82 -4.95 -35.20
CA THR A 654 -7.11 -5.18 -35.85
C THR A 654 -8.24 -4.90 -34.88
N PHE A 655 -9.17 -4.04 -35.29
CA PHE A 655 -10.32 -3.61 -34.49
C PHE A 655 -11.47 -3.18 -35.39
N THR A 656 -12.63 -3.00 -34.80
CA THR A 656 -13.82 -2.52 -35.54
C THR A 656 -14.08 -1.04 -35.24
N ASP A 657 -14.90 -0.38 -36.09
CA ASP A 657 -15.39 0.97 -35.76
C ASP A 657 -16.25 0.98 -34.49
N ALA A 658 -16.83 -0.15 -34.09
CA ALA A 658 -17.53 -0.30 -32.82
C ALA A 658 -16.55 -0.23 -31.66
N THR A 659 -15.44 -0.97 -31.72
CA THR A 659 -14.39 -0.95 -30.71
C THR A 659 -13.90 0.48 -30.41
N VAL A 660 -13.65 1.27 -31.48
CA VAL A 660 -13.23 2.68 -31.29
C VAL A 660 -14.33 3.52 -30.66
N ARG A 661 -15.60 3.35 -31.09
CA ARG A 661 -16.70 4.10 -30.49
C ARG A 661 -16.91 3.76 -29.03
N ASP A 662 -16.81 2.49 -28.68
CA ASP A 662 -17.01 2.01 -27.29
C ASP A 662 -15.87 2.47 -26.39
N LEU A 663 -14.60 2.38 -26.85
CA LEU A 663 -13.45 2.98 -26.15
C LEU A 663 -13.68 4.47 -25.86
N LEU A 664 -14.01 5.25 -26.87
CA LEU A 664 -14.21 6.69 -26.70
C LEU A 664 -15.44 7.03 -25.85
N ALA A 665 -16.49 6.21 -25.89
CA ALA A 665 -17.67 6.36 -25.04
C ALA A 665 -17.33 6.06 -23.56
N ASN A 666 -16.58 4.99 -23.29
CA ASN A 666 -16.10 4.64 -21.96
C ASN A 666 -15.19 5.73 -21.40
N THR A 667 -14.20 6.20 -22.20
CA THR A 667 -13.33 7.32 -21.82
C THR A 667 -14.14 8.57 -21.44
N LEU A 668 -15.18 8.90 -22.21
CA LEU A 668 -16.05 10.05 -21.90
C LEU A 668 -16.92 9.83 -20.65
N SER A 669 -17.20 8.58 -20.28
CA SER A 669 -17.84 8.25 -19.01
C SER A 669 -16.89 8.42 -17.82
N LEU A 670 -15.72 7.78 -17.89
CA LEU A 670 -14.69 7.87 -16.85
C LEU A 670 -14.27 9.31 -16.56
N ARG A 671 -14.16 10.18 -17.58
CA ARG A 671 -13.89 11.62 -17.39
C ARG A 671 -14.94 12.35 -16.56
N ARG A 672 -16.18 11.89 -16.58
CA ARG A 672 -17.25 12.47 -15.76
C ARG A 672 -17.13 12.02 -14.31
N ASP A 673 -16.74 10.78 -14.10
CA ASP A 673 -16.52 10.23 -12.77
C ASP A 673 -15.23 10.80 -12.14
N GLU A 674 -14.16 11.02 -12.94
CA GLU A 674 -12.95 11.76 -12.55
C GLU A 674 -13.25 13.16 -11.99
N GLN A 675 -14.28 13.85 -12.51
CA GLN A 675 -14.68 15.16 -11.98
C GLN A 675 -15.48 15.08 -10.67
N ASP A 676 -15.97 13.93 -10.33
CA ASP A 676 -16.65 13.63 -9.07
C ASP A 676 -15.71 13.01 -8.05
N ASP A 677 -14.49 12.62 -8.43
CA ASP A 677 -13.47 12.11 -7.54
C ASP A 677 -12.66 13.24 -6.87
N PRO A 678 -12.63 13.34 -5.53
CA PRO A 678 -11.88 14.36 -4.81
C PRO A 678 -10.36 14.31 -5.03
N GLU A 679 -9.77 13.13 -5.20
CA GLU A 679 -8.31 12.99 -5.41
C GLU A 679 -7.91 13.49 -6.80
N ALA A 680 -8.63 13.08 -7.83
CA ALA A 680 -8.41 13.54 -9.20
C ALA A 680 -8.64 15.06 -9.33
N LEU A 681 -9.65 15.61 -8.65
CA LEU A 681 -9.87 17.06 -8.60
C LEU A 681 -8.72 17.81 -7.91
N ALA A 682 -8.21 17.28 -6.80
CA ALA A 682 -7.11 17.90 -6.07
C ALA A 682 -5.82 17.90 -6.89
N GLU A 683 -5.51 16.77 -7.56
CA GLU A 683 -4.35 16.64 -8.44
C GLU A 683 -4.44 17.60 -9.63
N ALA A 684 -5.58 17.63 -10.34
CA ALA A 684 -5.80 18.53 -11.46
C ALA A 684 -5.71 20.00 -11.04
N LEU A 685 -6.25 20.35 -9.86
CA LEU A 685 -6.15 21.70 -9.30
C LEU A 685 -4.70 22.06 -8.96
N ALA A 686 -3.97 21.16 -8.31
CA ALA A 686 -2.57 21.35 -7.95
C ALA A 686 -1.68 21.52 -9.21
N GLU A 687 -1.88 20.67 -10.21
CA GLU A 687 -1.17 20.79 -11.49
C GLU A 687 -1.50 22.09 -12.22
N PHE A 688 -2.77 22.50 -12.23
CA PHE A 688 -3.18 23.79 -12.76
C PHE A 688 -2.59 24.96 -11.95
N ALA A 689 -2.59 24.89 -10.65
CA ALA A 689 -1.99 25.92 -9.79
C ALA A 689 -0.50 26.06 -10.09
N ARG A 690 0.22 24.95 -10.22
CA ARG A 690 1.67 24.92 -10.53
C ARG A 690 2.03 25.42 -11.92
N ARG A 691 1.22 25.11 -12.96
CA ARG A 691 1.61 25.27 -14.39
C ARG A 691 0.65 26.10 -15.21
N GLY A 692 -0.55 26.41 -14.74
CA GLY A 692 -1.57 27.15 -15.46
C GLY A 692 -2.02 26.45 -16.73
N PRO A 693 -2.10 27.17 -17.88
CA PRO A 693 -2.50 26.58 -19.16
C PRO A 693 -1.56 25.48 -19.68
N ALA A 694 -0.35 25.35 -19.13
CA ALA A 694 0.62 24.31 -19.47
C ALA A 694 0.46 23.05 -18.59
N SER A 695 -0.61 22.94 -17.82
CA SER A 695 -0.98 21.76 -17.01
C SER A 695 -1.16 20.56 -17.92
N ASP A 696 -0.66 19.40 -17.48
CA ASP A 696 -0.78 18.16 -18.23
C ASP A 696 -2.25 17.73 -18.36
N THR A 697 -3.09 18.04 -17.37
CA THR A 697 -4.55 17.81 -17.42
C THR A 697 -5.20 18.60 -18.55
N LEU A 698 -4.87 19.91 -18.69
CA LEU A 698 -5.40 20.74 -19.76
C LEU A 698 -4.83 20.42 -21.15
N ALA A 699 -3.68 19.74 -21.21
CA ALA A 699 -3.10 19.27 -22.46
C ALA A 699 -3.81 18.04 -23.04
N ARG A 700 -4.64 17.36 -22.26
CA ARG A 700 -5.45 16.23 -22.73
C ARG A 700 -6.44 16.66 -23.83
N PRO A 701 -6.79 15.79 -24.80
CA PRO A 701 -7.78 16.10 -25.81
C PRO A 701 -9.14 16.49 -25.20
N SER A 702 -9.77 17.51 -25.74
CA SER A 702 -11.14 17.85 -25.36
C SER A 702 -12.14 16.77 -25.78
N ASP A 703 -13.32 16.73 -25.18
CA ASP A 703 -14.41 15.82 -25.57
C ASP A 703 -14.76 15.91 -27.06
N ARG A 704 -14.67 17.11 -27.63
CA ARG A 704 -14.90 17.32 -29.06
C ARG A 704 -13.83 16.64 -29.91
N GLN A 705 -12.57 16.75 -29.51
CA GLN A 705 -11.45 16.10 -30.22
C GLN A 705 -11.56 14.58 -30.12
N LEU A 706 -11.91 14.04 -28.94
CA LEU A 706 -12.13 12.60 -28.79
C LEU A 706 -13.28 12.08 -29.64
N ARG A 707 -14.44 12.78 -29.65
CA ARG A 707 -15.58 12.38 -30.53
C ARG A 707 -15.26 12.45 -32.01
N GLN A 708 -14.22 13.18 -32.40
CA GLN A 708 -13.76 13.30 -33.79
C GLN A 708 -12.59 12.35 -34.12
N ALA A 709 -11.97 11.77 -33.12
CA ALA A 709 -10.85 10.85 -33.30
C ALA A 709 -11.32 9.59 -34.04
N ARG A 710 -10.50 9.11 -34.96
CA ARG A 710 -10.73 7.92 -35.75
C ARG A 710 -9.69 6.86 -35.42
N GLY A 711 -10.03 5.59 -35.57
CA GLY A 711 -9.09 4.49 -35.40
C GLY A 711 -7.79 4.68 -36.20
N ALA A 712 -7.90 5.20 -37.44
CA ALA A 712 -6.74 5.48 -38.28
C ALA A 712 -5.79 6.55 -37.71
N ASP A 713 -6.30 7.51 -36.91
CA ASP A 713 -5.47 8.52 -36.24
C ASP A 713 -4.67 7.91 -35.09
N LEU A 714 -5.32 7.02 -34.32
CA LEU A 714 -4.72 6.28 -33.21
C LEU A 714 -3.65 5.30 -33.68
N VAL A 715 -3.97 4.51 -34.72
CA VAL A 715 -3.01 3.57 -35.33
C VAL A 715 -1.79 4.28 -35.91
N ARG A 716 -1.98 5.45 -36.49
CA ARG A 716 -0.84 6.27 -36.98
C ARG A 716 0.10 6.65 -35.82
N ASP A 717 -0.44 7.04 -34.65
CA ASP A 717 0.39 7.37 -33.49
C ASP A 717 1.16 6.15 -32.97
N LEU A 718 0.58 4.93 -33.01
CA LEU A 718 1.26 3.68 -32.68
C LEU A 718 2.39 3.35 -33.68
N HIS A 719 2.12 3.47 -35.00
CA HIS A 719 3.14 3.21 -36.00
C HIS A 719 4.27 4.24 -35.94
N ASP A 720 3.95 5.51 -35.70
CA ASP A 720 4.94 6.55 -35.52
C ASP A 720 5.82 6.26 -34.28
N LEU A 721 5.22 5.83 -33.16
CA LEU A 721 5.92 5.43 -31.93
C LEU A 721 6.89 4.29 -32.20
N TRP A 722 6.39 3.21 -32.84
CA TRP A 722 7.20 2.01 -33.16
C TRP A 722 8.46 2.33 -33.96
N ASP A 723 8.38 3.24 -34.93
CA ASP A 723 9.50 3.63 -35.74
C ASP A 723 10.48 4.59 -35.06
N MET A 724 10.15 5.13 -33.90
CA MET A 724 11.02 6.06 -33.15
C MET A 724 12.08 5.32 -32.34
N SER A 725 13.18 6.04 -32.08
CA SER A 725 14.25 5.56 -31.21
C SER A 725 13.74 5.36 -29.78
N HIS A 726 14.13 4.24 -29.16
CA HIS A 726 13.75 3.87 -27.81
C HIS A 726 14.89 3.20 -27.05
N HIS A 727 14.79 3.22 -25.73
CA HIS A 727 15.61 2.39 -24.86
C HIS A 727 14.97 1.02 -24.71
N THR A 728 15.77 -0.03 -24.89
CA THR A 728 15.39 -1.40 -24.55
C THR A 728 15.99 -1.75 -23.20
N LEU A 729 15.15 -1.91 -22.19
CA LEU A 729 15.56 -2.24 -20.84
C LEU A 729 15.29 -3.75 -20.62
N TYR A 730 16.29 -4.49 -20.20
CA TYR A 730 16.15 -5.94 -20.01
C TYR A 730 16.71 -6.38 -18.67
N PHE A 731 15.94 -7.20 -18.00
CA PHE A 731 16.38 -8.04 -16.89
C PHE A 731 16.04 -9.48 -17.23
N GLY A 732 17.03 -10.37 -17.29
CA GLY A 732 16.75 -11.76 -17.66
C GLY A 732 18.02 -12.60 -17.78
N PRO A 733 17.90 -13.92 -18.08
CA PRO A 733 19.01 -14.84 -18.10
C PRO A 733 19.91 -14.75 -19.35
N ARG A 734 19.43 -14.12 -20.44
CA ARG A 734 20.20 -14.04 -21.71
C ARG A 734 21.33 -13.02 -21.62
N ALA A 735 22.43 -13.32 -22.26
CA ALA A 735 23.51 -12.35 -22.45
C ALA A 735 23.08 -11.20 -23.36
N ALA A 736 23.55 -9.99 -23.07
CA ALA A 736 23.16 -8.78 -23.82
C ALA A 736 23.43 -8.90 -25.35
N GLN A 737 24.52 -9.57 -25.76
CA GLN A 737 24.87 -9.78 -27.17
C GLN A 737 23.88 -10.71 -27.90
N GLU A 738 23.41 -11.77 -27.21
CA GLU A 738 22.41 -12.69 -27.75
C GLU A 738 21.05 -11.98 -27.88
N LEU A 739 20.70 -11.23 -26.84
CA LEU A 739 19.46 -10.46 -26.83
C LEU A 739 19.43 -9.40 -27.90
N ALA A 740 20.53 -8.67 -28.16
CA ALA A 740 20.62 -7.62 -29.17
C ALA A 740 20.25 -8.12 -30.58
N ALA A 741 20.49 -9.39 -30.87
CA ALA A 741 20.11 -9.98 -32.16
C ALA A 741 18.59 -10.20 -32.30
N VAL A 742 17.87 -10.32 -31.16
CA VAL A 742 16.42 -10.60 -31.10
C VAL A 742 15.59 -9.33 -30.98
N VAL A 743 16.10 -8.31 -30.23
CA VAL A 743 15.36 -7.10 -29.87
C VAL A 743 15.62 -5.87 -30.75
N SER A 744 16.20 -6.06 -31.94
CA SER A 744 16.37 -4.95 -32.91
C SER A 744 15.03 -4.60 -33.55
N LEU A 745 14.16 -3.90 -32.84
CA LEU A 745 12.81 -3.56 -33.21
C LEU A 745 12.69 -2.10 -33.65
N GLY A 746 11.93 -1.81 -34.70
CA GLY A 746 11.67 -0.44 -35.18
C GLY A 746 12.81 0.16 -36.03
N ALA A 747 12.59 1.38 -36.55
CA ALA A 747 13.47 2.07 -37.50
C ALA A 747 14.47 3.04 -36.83
N GLY A 748 14.34 3.35 -35.54
CA GLY A 748 15.20 4.25 -34.77
C GLY A 748 15.16 5.72 -35.19
N ARG A 749 14.01 6.21 -35.70
CA ARG A 749 13.86 7.63 -36.02
C ARG A 749 13.99 8.49 -34.76
N PRO A 750 14.64 9.66 -34.81
CA PRO A 750 14.80 10.53 -33.63
C PRO A 750 13.46 10.91 -33.01
N VAL A 751 13.39 10.85 -31.69
CA VAL A 751 12.25 11.33 -30.90
C VAL A 751 12.27 12.88 -30.86
N PRO A 752 11.11 13.58 -30.93
CA PRO A 752 11.05 15.01 -30.72
C PRO A 752 11.62 15.42 -29.34
N PRO A 753 12.34 16.54 -29.23
CA PRO A 753 12.91 16.95 -27.93
C PRO A 753 11.82 17.27 -26.93
N ARG A 754 12.05 16.89 -25.67
CA ARG A 754 11.17 17.21 -24.54
C ARG A 754 11.45 18.65 -24.06
N PRO A 755 10.46 19.57 -24.07
CA PRO A 755 10.66 20.91 -23.54
C PRO A 755 10.88 20.88 -22.01
N PRO A 756 11.58 21.90 -21.45
CA PRO A 756 11.73 21.99 -19.98
C PRO A 756 10.40 22.09 -19.26
N ARG A 757 10.26 21.41 -18.11
CA ARG A 757 9.11 21.57 -17.23
C ARG A 757 9.28 22.80 -16.37
N ARG A 758 8.45 23.81 -16.60
CA ARG A 758 8.45 25.06 -15.86
C ARG A 758 7.32 25.11 -14.87
N LEU A 759 7.55 25.79 -13.75
CA LEU A 759 6.52 26.16 -12.79
C LEU A 759 6.10 27.61 -13.06
N ARG A 760 4.91 27.96 -12.61
CA ARG A 760 4.37 29.31 -12.71
C ARG A 760 5.17 30.26 -11.80
N ASP A 761 5.51 31.43 -12.29
CA ASP A 761 6.08 32.48 -11.47
C ASP A 761 4.96 33.29 -10.80
N VAL A 762 5.07 33.50 -9.50
CA VAL A 762 4.16 34.32 -8.71
C VAL A 762 4.94 35.38 -7.92
N VAL A 763 4.42 36.59 -7.87
CA VAL A 763 5.04 37.71 -7.16
C VAL A 763 4.42 37.92 -5.76
N ARG A 764 3.29 37.26 -5.49
CA ARG A 764 2.57 37.24 -4.21
C ARG A 764 2.06 35.82 -3.95
N PRO A 765 1.84 35.44 -2.68
CA PRO A 765 1.13 34.20 -2.37
C PRO A 765 -0.20 34.16 -3.13
N THR A 766 -0.45 33.08 -3.86
CA THR A 766 -1.65 32.92 -4.69
C THR A 766 -2.30 31.59 -4.35
N ILE A 767 -3.60 31.66 -4.00
CA ILE A 767 -4.40 30.52 -3.55
C ILE A 767 -5.45 30.22 -4.61
N TYR A 768 -5.38 29.02 -5.21
CA TYR A 768 -6.37 28.51 -6.14
C TYR A 768 -7.36 27.67 -5.37
N LEU A 769 -8.59 28.17 -5.20
CA LEU A 769 -9.65 27.51 -4.43
C LEU A 769 -10.69 26.89 -5.36
N LEU A 770 -10.88 25.58 -5.26
CA LEU A 770 -11.96 24.86 -5.92
C LEU A 770 -12.96 24.38 -4.85
N HIS A 771 -14.23 24.75 -5.02
CA HIS A 771 -15.29 24.36 -4.10
C HIS A 771 -15.78 22.94 -4.39
N ARG A 772 -15.72 22.08 -3.36
CA ARG A 772 -16.38 20.78 -3.31
C ARG A 772 -17.06 20.61 -1.96
N ASP A 773 -18.29 20.09 -1.95
CA ASP A 773 -19.01 19.73 -0.71
C ASP A 773 -18.38 18.46 -0.11
N MET A 774 -17.44 18.64 0.78
CA MET A 774 -16.70 17.58 1.43
C MET A 774 -16.27 18.00 2.85
N ALA A 775 -16.08 17.02 3.73
CA ALA A 775 -15.73 17.30 5.11
C ALA A 775 -14.29 17.74 5.27
N GLN A 776 -13.41 17.12 4.53
CA GLN A 776 -11.98 17.44 4.52
C GLN A 776 -11.66 18.47 3.44
N ALA A 777 -10.52 19.14 3.58
CA ALA A 777 -9.88 19.92 2.55
C ALA A 777 -8.53 19.31 2.20
N GLN A 778 -8.23 19.27 0.90
CA GLN A 778 -6.91 18.89 0.39
C GLN A 778 -6.17 20.14 -0.04
N ILE A 779 -4.97 20.33 0.49
CA ILE A 779 -4.16 21.51 0.29
C ILE A 779 -2.77 21.10 -0.20
N GLU A 780 -2.31 21.71 -1.29
CA GLU A 780 -0.92 21.64 -1.69
C GLU A 780 -0.32 23.04 -1.75
N LEU A 781 0.86 23.19 -1.21
CA LEU A 781 1.65 24.39 -1.20
C LEU A 781 2.94 24.16 -1.97
N VAL A 782 3.25 25.01 -2.94
CA VAL A 782 4.44 24.90 -3.79
C VAL A 782 5.23 26.20 -3.77
N MET A 783 6.50 26.12 -3.47
CA MET A 783 7.46 27.23 -3.61
C MET A 783 8.36 26.98 -4.83
N PRO A 784 8.05 27.60 -5.98
CA PRO A 784 8.78 27.36 -7.23
C PRO A 784 10.24 27.80 -7.13
N ARG A 785 11.14 27.02 -7.75
CA ARG A 785 12.56 27.31 -7.84
C ARG A 785 13.10 27.04 -9.24
N PRO A 786 14.21 27.70 -9.62
CA PRO A 786 15.00 27.31 -10.78
C PRO A 786 15.42 25.82 -10.71
N PRO A 787 15.90 25.24 -11.80
CA PRO A 787 16.50 23.91 -11.79
C PRO A 787 17.51 23.74 -10.66
N MET A 788 17.45 22.59 -10.00
CA MET A 788 18.32 22.29 -8.85
C MET A 788 19.75 22.01 -9.30
N PRO A 789 20.75 22.74 -8.78
CA PRO A 789 22.15 22.40 -9.00
C PRO A 789 22.46 20.97 -8.50
N ARG A 790 23.33 20.26 -9.21
CA ARG A 790 23.74 18.90 -8.83
C ARG A 790 24.22 18.81 -7.37
N ASP A 791 25.04 19.80 -6.95
CA ASP A 791 25.64 19.83 -5.62
C ASP A 791 24.64 20.08 -4.47
N ASP A 792 23.45 20.57 -4.78
CA ASP A 792 22.37 20.73 -3.80
C ASP A 792 21.57 19.42 -3.56
N ARG A 793 21.63 18.43 -4.46
CA ARG A 793 20.84 17.19 -4.37
C ARG A 793 21.08 16.40 -3.08
N PRO A 794 22.34 16.17 -2.62
CA PRO A 794 22.57 15.47 -1.35
C PRO A 794 21.96 16.19 -0.14
N ALA A 795 22.07 17.53 -0.12
CA ALA A 795 21.46 18.33 0.94
C ALA A 795 19.93 18.33 0.87
N ALA A 796 19.35 18.35 -0.34
CA ALA A 796 17.90 18.23 -0.54
C ALA A 796 17.37 16.86 -0.04
N ARG A 797 18.09 15.78 -0.30
CA ARG A 797 17.75 14.45 0.21
C ARG A 797 17.74 14.43 1.74
N LEU A 798 18.74 15.06 2.38
CA LEU A 798 18.76 15.14 3.85
C LEU A 798 17.67 16.07 4.39
N VAL A 799 17.32 17.17 3.71
CA VAL A 799 16.17 18.03 4.04
C VAL A 799 14.87 17.20 3.99
N ASN A 800 14.70 16.36 2.97
CA ASN A 800 13.52 15.52 2.81
C ASN A 800 13.38 14.52 3.96
N GLN A 801 14.48 13.93 4.41
CA GLN A 801 14.50 13.04 5.57
C GLN A 801 14.11 13.79 6.86
N VAL A 802 14.54 15.05 7.02
CA VAL A 802 14.20 15.86 8.20
C VAL A 802 12.75 16.33 8.20
N LEU A 803 12.23 16.75 7.02
CA LEU A 803 10.89 17.34 6.91
C LEU A 803 9.77 16.30 6.92
N GLY A 804 9.93 15.20 6.17
CA GLY A 804 8.79 14.33 5.86
C GLY A 804 9.15 12.91 5.42
N GLY A 805 10.34 12.40 5.77
CA GLY A 805 10.80 11.08 5.31
C GLY A 805 9.97 9.90 5.83
N ASP A 806 9.37 10.04 7.01
CA ASP A 806 8.55 9.02 7.69
C ASP A 806 7.75 9.66 8.84
N MET A 807 7.17 8.85 9.72
CA MET A 807 6.47 9.32 10.92
C MET A 807 7.38 10.11 11.90
N SER A 808 8.71 10.04 11.75
CA SER A 808 9.67 10.84 12.50
C SER A 808 9.87 12.25 11.91
N GLY A 809 9.37 12.53 10.72
CA GLY A 809 9.51 13.80 10.01
C GLY A 809 8.93 14.98 10.77
N LEU A 810 9.58 16.15 10.66
CA LEU A 810 9.18 17.36 11.37
C LEU A 810 7.72 17.75 11.11
N VAL A 811 7.31 17.72 9.84
CA VAL A 811 5.95 18.13 9.44
C VAL A 811 4.91 17.18 10.01
N PHE A 812 5.15 15.87 9.89
CA PHE A 812 4.25 14.86 10.44
C PHE A 812 4.08 15.04 11.96
N GLN A 813 5.18 15.17 12.69
CA GLN A 813 5.15 15.33 14.15
C GLN A 813 4.46 16.62 14.61
N GLU A 814 4.70 17.74 13.93
CA GLU A 814 4.17 19.03 14.36
C GLU A 814 2.70 19.25 13.92
N VAL A 815 2.31 18.78 12.75
CA VAL A 815 0.99 19.03 12.20
C VAL A 815 -0.02 17.95 12.60
N ARG A 816 0.38 16.67 12.47
CA ARG A 816 -0.51 15.54 12.78
C ARG A 816 -0.44 15.18 14.26
N GLU A 817 0.72 14.80 14.76
CA GLU A 817 0.85 14.20 16.08
C GLU A 817 0.68 15.22 17.22
N ALA A 818 1.34 16.39 17.10
CA ALA A 818 1.31 17.37 18.17
C ALA A 818 0.01 18.19 18.23
N ARG A 819 -0.63 18.45 17.08
CA ARG A 819 -1.77 19.36 17.01
C ARG A 819 -3.04 18.72 16.43
N GLY A 820 -2.98 17.51 15.89
CA GLY A 820 -4.14 16.82 15.31
C GLY A 820 -4.83 17.61 14.19
N LEU A 821 -4.10 18.49 13.49
CA LEU A 821 -4.70 19.41 12.50
C LEU A 821 -4.91 18.76 11.15
N ALA A 822 -4.11 17.74 10.82
CA ALA A 822 -4.19 17.07 9.52
C ALA A 822 -3.88 15.58 9.68
N TYR A 823 -4.66 14.72 9.03
CA TYR A 823 -4.35 13.29 8.96
C TYR A 823 -3.17 13.03 8.01
N ARG A 824 -3.13 13.73 6.89
CA ARG A 824 -2.05 13.68 5.91
C ARG A 824 -1.27 14.99 5.95
N ALA A 825 0.01 14.92 6.29
CA ALA A 825 0.88 16.08 6.34
C ALA A 825 2.31 15.68 5.95
N GLY A 826 2.90 16.40 5.00
CA GLY A 826 4.25 16.16 4.55
C GLY A 826 4.84 17.36 3.82
N ALA A 827 6.17 17.43 3.75
CA ALA A 827 6.87 18.42 2.93
C ALA A 827 8.19 17.85 2.41
N PHE A 828 8.55 18.22 1.18
CA PHE A 828 9.78 17.77 0.55
C PHE A 828 10.28 18.75 -0.52
N VAL A 829 11.57 18.76 -0.75
CA VAL A 829 12.21 19.45 -1.85
C VAL A 829 12.23 18.51 -3.07
N ALA A 830 11.51 18.86 -4.11
CA ALA A 830 11.46 18.15 -5.37
C ALA A 830 12.49 18.70 -6.35
N ALA A 831 13.41 17.88 -6.79
CA ALA A 831 14.24 18.14 -7.96
C ALA A 831 13.46 17.84 -9.24
N GLY A 832 13.74 18.55 -10.33
CA GLY A 832 13.25 18.13 -11.64
C GLY A 832 13.84 16.78 -12.06
N ALA A 833 13.13 16.06 -12.92
CA ALA A 833 13.63 14.79 -13.46
C ALA A 833 14.92 14.97 -14.25
N ARG A 834 15.04 16.10 -14.97
CA ARG A 834 16.22 16.50 -15.75
C ARG A 834 16.86 17.76 -15.17
N PRO A 835 18.14 18.01 -15.41
CA PRO A 835 18.84 19.21 -14.92
C PRO A 835 18.23 20.55 -15.38
N ILE A 836 17.44 20.54 -16.46
CA ILE A 836 16.77 21.73 -17.02
C ILE A 836 15.37 21.98 -16.46
N ASP A 837 14.82 21.01 -15.71
CA ASP A 837 13.46 21.10 -15.17
C ASP A 837 13.46 21.90 -13.85
N ALA A 838 12.40 22.67 -13.64
CA ALA A 838 12.23 23.45 -12.40
C ALA A 838 12.18 22.55 -11.17
N SER A 839 12.66 23.06 -10.05
CA SER A 839 12.56 22.43 -8.74
C SER A 839 11.58 23.18 -7.85
N ALA A 840 11.18 22.60 -6.72
CA ALA A 840 10.27 23.24 -5.77
C ALA A 840 10.45 22.67 -4.35
N LEU A 841 10.06 23.46 -3.36
CA LEU A 841 9.62 22.92 -2.06
C LEU A 841 8.11 22.72 -2.14
N ILE A 842 7.65 21.52 -1.87
CA ILE A 842 6.25 21.11 -1.92
C ILE A 842 5.81 20.68 -0.52
N ALA A 843 4.64 21.14 -0.08
CA ALA A 843 4.01 20.64 1.15
C ALA A 843 2.55 20.25 0.88
N GLN A 844 2.09 19.20 1.53
CA GLN A 844 0.76 18.63 1.34
C GLN A 844 0.06 18.45 2.69
N LEU A 845 -1.24 18.76 2.72
CA LEU A 845 -2.10 18.66 3.89
C LEU A 845 -3.47 18.07 3.51
N GLY A 846 -3.92 17.08 4.29
CA GLY A 846 -5.31 16.64 4.30
C GLY A 846 -5.90 16.98 5.68
N THR A 847 -6.80 17.96 5.76
CA THR A 847 -7.33 18.50 7.02
C THR A 847 -8.84 18.70 6.97
N GLN A 848 -9.50 18.87 8.11
CA GLN A 848 -10.90 19.27 8.13
C GLN A 848 -11.06 20.65 7.47
N ALA A 849 -12.13 20.83 6.71
CA ALA A 849 -12.33 22.07 5.94
C ALA A 849 -12.38 23.33 6.82
N ASP A 850 -12.90 23.23 8.05
CA ASP A 850 -12.95 24.30 9.03
C ASP A 850 -11.66 24.50 9.85
N LYS A 851 -10.62 23.70 9.57
CA LYS A 851 -9.28 23.80 10.15
C LYS A 851 -8.21 24.17 9.10
N SER A 852 -8.63 24.41 7.86
CA SER A 852 -7.73 24.63 6.73
C SER A 852 -6.80 25.83 6.91
N ASP A 853 -7.31 26.92 7.47
CA ASP A 853 -6.56 28.16 7.72
C ASP A 853 -5.51 27.97 8.82
N GLU A 854 -5.87 27.28 9.91
CA GLU A 854 -4.96 26.97 11.02
C GLU A 854 -3.84 26.02 10.56
N ALA A 855 -4.19 24.94 9.86
CA ALA A 855 -3.22 23.96 9.33
C ALA A 855 -2.27 24.61 8.30
N LEU A 856 -2.80 25.44 7.40
CA LEU A 856 -2.01 26.15 6.40
C LEU A 856 -1.09 27.20 7.04
N ALA A 857 -1.56 27.95 8.02
CA ALA A 857 -0.75 28.94 8.74
C ALA A 857 0.42 28.27 9.47
N LEU A 858 0.15 27.15 10.14
CA LEU A 858 1.18 26.37 10.81
C LEU A 858 2.22 25.82 9.81
N MET A 859 1.78 25.26 8.67
CA MET A 859 2.69 24.77 7.63
C MET A 859 3.60 25.88 7.11
N LEU A 860 3.02 27.05 6.83
CA LEU A 860 3.78 28.23 6.40
C LEU A 860 4.79 28.69 7.46
N GLU A 861 4.44 28.66 8.73
CA GLU A 861 5.33 28.99 9.83
C GLU A 861 6.50 27.98 9.92
N LEU A 862 6.20 26.67 9.90
CA LEU A 862 7.21 25.60 9.94
C LEU A 862 8.20 25.70 8.79
N LEU A 863 7.74 26.03 7.59
CA LEU A 863 8.60 26.16 6.41
C LEU A 863 9.38 27.48 6.39
N ALA A 864 8.78 28.59 6.84
CA ALA A 864 9.42 29.91 6.83
C ALA A 864 10.52 30.05 7.90
N ARG A 865 10.35 29.39 9.04
CA ARG A 865 11.28 29.46 10.17
C ARG A 865 11.53 28.06 10.73
N PRO A 866 12.10 27.16 9.94
CA PRO A 866 12.32 25.80 10.40
C PRO A 866 13.33 25.83 11.55
N THR A 867 12.86 25.52 12.74
CA THR A 867 13.76 25.26 13.88
C THR A 867 14.34 23.86 13.69
N LEU A 868 15.32 23.74 12.82
CA LEU A 868 16.03 22.48 12.64
C LEU A 868 17.00 22.31 13.81
N ALA A 869 16.58 21.58 14.82
CA ALA A 869 17.45 21.19 15.91
C ALA A 869 18.63 20.38 15.36
N ALA A 870 19.85 20.71 15.77
CA ALA A 870 21.05 20.09 15.22
C ALA A 870 21.09 18.57 15.43
N ASP A 871 20.58 18.10 16.54
CA ASP A 871 20.44 16.67 16.88
C ASP A 871 19.50 15.95 15.90
N ARG A 872 18.35 16.55 15.51
CA ARG A 872 17.43 15.99 14.49
C ARG A 872 18.14 15.85 13.14
N VAL A 873 18.87 16.87 12.69
CA VAL A 873 19.61 16.80 11.41
C VAL A 873 20.71 15.74 11.46
N LEU A 874 21.40 15.61 12.57
CA LEU A 874 22.45 14.59 12.75
C LEU A 874 21.86 13.18 12.80
N ALA A 875 20.72 13.00 13.44
CA ALA A 875 19.99 11.72 13.46
C ALA A 875 19.52 11.34 12.04
N ALA A 876 18.86 12.24 11.33
CA ALA A 876 18.44 12.03 9.94
C ALA A 876 19.63 11.72 9.01
N ARG A 877 20.76 12.42 9.17
CA ARG A 877 21.99 12.13 8.42
C ARG A 877 22.51 10.71 8.71
N THR A 878 22.51 10.30 9.98
CA THR A 878 22.94 8.96 10.36
C THR A 878 22.05 7.89 9.76
N ALA A 879 20.73 8.09 9.79
CA ALA A 879 19.75 7.20 9.17
C ALA A 879 19.98 7.07 7.65
N LEU A 880 20.11 8.20 6.97
CA LEU A 880 20.32 8.24 5.51
C LEU A 880 21.68 7.60 5.10
N VAL A 881 22.74 7.81 5.87
CA VAL A 881 24.03 7.16 5.64
C VAL A 881 23.92 5.63 5.80
N ARG A 882 23.21 5.16 6.82
CA ARG A 882 22.95 3.72 7.03
C ARG A 882 22.11 3.12 5.90
N GLU A 883 21.07 3.81 5.49
CA GLU A 883 20.27 3.42 4.32
C GLU A 883 21.15 3.24 3.08
N LEU A 884 21.92 4.26 2.69
CA LEU A 884 22.79 4.22 1.52
C LEU A 884 23.84 3.10 1.58
N ARG A 885 24.35 2.79 2.78
CA ARG A 885 25.34 1.72 2.96
C ARG A 885 24.71 0.34 2.91
N SER A 886 23.47 0.18 3.39
CA SER A 886 22.79 -1.13 3.50
C SER A 886 21.85 -1.44 2.35
N THR A 887 21.55 -0.50 1.46
CA THR A 887 20.61 -0.71 0.34
C THR A 887 21.34 -0.96 -0.97
N ARG A 888 20.98 -2.03 -1.66
CA ARG A 888 21.41 -2.32 -3.04
C ARG A 888 20.24 -2.09 -4.00
N VAL A 889 20.53 -1.69 -5.23
CA VAL A 889 19.51 -1.66 -6.29
C VAL A 889 19.11 -3.09 -6.62
N PRO A 890 17.83 -3.45 -6.55
CA PRO A 890 17.38 -4.78 -6.97
C PRO A 890 17.73 -5.03 -8.44
N PRO A 891 18.26 -6.22 -8.81
CA PRO A 891 18.72 -6.48 -10.18
C PRO A 891 17.68 -6.19 -11.26
N ARG A 892 16.40 -6.52 -11.00
CA ARG A 892 15.27 -6.20 -11.90
C ARG A 892 15.12 -4.71 -12.18
N ARG A 893 15.48 -3.83 -11.22
CA ARG A 893 15.34 -2.38 -11.32
C ARG A 893 16.60 -1.68 -11.85
N VAL A 894 17.70 -2.42 -12.05
CA VAL A 894 18.97 -1.83 -12.49
C VAL A 894 18.83 -1.05 -13.81
N PRO A 895 18.18 -1.59 -14.88
CA PRO A 895 18.04 -0.85 -16.12
C PRO A 895 17.29 0.48 -15.96
N ASP A 896 16.21 0.50 -15.16
CA ASP A 896 15.44 1.73 -14.89
C ASP A 896 16.28 2.77 -14.15
N TRP A 897 17.08 2.35 -13.16
CA TRP A 897 17.92 3.26 -12.38
C TRP A 897 19.02 3.87 -13.24
N ILE A 898 19.63 3.08 -14.12
CA ILE A 898 20.64 3.57 -15.07
C ILE A 898 20.04 4.67 -15.96
N LEU A 899 18.87 4.43 -16.54
CA LEU A 899 18.19 5.40 -17.37
C LEU A 899 17.78 6.66 -16.61
N ALA A 900 17.30 6.51 -15.38
CA ALA A 900 16.96 7.64 -14.51
C ALA A 900 18.19 8.50 -14.14
N TRP A 901 19.37 7.88 -14.02
CA TRP A 901 20.62 8.62 -13.83
C TRP A 901 21.06 9.36 -15.10
N GLU A 902 20.86 8.76 -16.27
CA GLU A 902 21.12 9.43 -17.56
C GLU A 902 20.24 10.65 -17.77
N ASP A 903 18.96 10.55 -17.46
CA ASP A 903 18.04 11.71 -17.48
C ASP A 903 18.56 12.87 -16.61
N ARG A 904 19.31 12.55 -15.54
CA ARG A 904 19.98 13.51 -14.64
C ARG A 904 21.38 13.91 -15.07
N GLU A 905 21.85 13.45 -16.25
CA GLU A 905 23.21 13.64 -16.75
C GLU A 905 24.30 13.07 -15.81
N GLU A 906 23.98 11.98 -15.09
CA GLU A 906 24.93 11.25 -14.23
C GLU A 906 25.54 10.08 -15.03
N PRO A 907 26.84 10.15 -15.39
CA PRO A 907 27.45 9.15 -16.29
C PRO A 907 27.77 7.83 -15.58
N ARG A 908 27.61 7.76 -14.27
CA ARG A 908 27.90 6.60 -13.41
C ARG A 908 26.94 6.58 -12.24
N ASP A 909 26.98 5.49 -11.46
CA ASP A 909 26.28 5.44 -10.18
C ASP A 909 26.63 6.66 -9.30
N PRO A 910 25.69 7.58 -9.01
CA PRO A 910 25.97 8.80 -8.25
C PRO A 910 26.09 8.55 -6.74
N ARG A 911 25.63 7.42 -6.24
CA ARG A 911 25.51 7.11 -4.80
C ARG A 911 26.85 7.17 -4.03
N PRO A 912 28.02 6.75 -4.59
CA PRO A 912 29.32 6.95 -3.93
C PRO A 912 29.61 8.42 -3.64
N TRP A 913 29.32 9.29 -4.60
CA TRP A 913 29.51 10.74 -4.46
C TRP A 913 28.47 11.31 -3.48
N GLU A 914 27.18 10.94 -3.62
CA GLU A 914 26.12 11.39 -2.73
C GLU A 914 26.43 11.04 -1.27
N LEU A 915 26.84 9.80 -0.99
CA LEU A 915 27.21 9.34 0.35
C LEU A 915 28.32 10.23 0.94
N ALA A 916 29.38 10.47 0.21
CA ALA A 916 30.50 11.30 0.68
C ALA A 916 30.04 12.74 0.96
N GLN A 917 29.15 13.31 0.14
CA GLN A 917 28.60 14.66 0.37
C GLN A 917 27.71 14.67 1.63
N ILE A 918 26.79 13.67 1.78
CA ILE A 918 25.88 13.59 2.94
C ILE A 918 26.66 13.42 4.25
N GLU A 919 27.72 12.61 4.27
CA GLU A 919 28.59 12.46 5.46
C GLU A 919 29.27 13.79 5.87
N ALA A 920 29.54 14.67 4.91
CA ALA A 920 30.17 15.97 5.13
C ALA A 920 29.17 17.10 5.49
N LEU A 921 27.85 16.90 5.29
CA LEU A 921 26.85 17.94 5.53
C LEU A 921 26.77 18.34 7.01
N THR A 922 26.72 19.64 7.25
CA THR A 922 26.49 20.21 8.57
C THR A 922 25.02 20.64 8.74
N PRO A 923 24.50 20.73 9.98
CA PRO A 923 23.15 21.26 10.22
C PRO A 923 22.92 22.64 9.60
N ASP A 924 23.91 23.51 9.64
CA ASP A 924 23.82 24.87 9.06
C ASP A 924 23.66 24.84 7.52
N ALA A 925 24.36 23.92 6.85
CA ALA A 925 24.23 23.76 5.40
C ALA A 925 22.83 23.28 5.00
N VAL A 926 22.25 22.36 5.77
CA VAL A 926 20.88 21.83 5.57
C VAL A 926 19.85 22.92 5.83
N ALA A 927 19.99 23.70 6.89
CA ALA A 927 19.13 24.84 7.21
C ALA A 927 19.20 25.92 6.12
N ALA A 928 20.41 26.24 5.61
CA ALA A 928 20.60 27.21 4.54
C ALA A 928 19.93 26.76 3.24
N LEU A 929 19.98 25.47 2.89
CA LEU A 929 19.26 24.95 1.72
C LEU A 929 17.77 25.12 1.90
N LEU A 930 17.21 24.67 3.03
CA LEU A 930 15.78 24.78 3.27
C LEU A 930 15.30 26.23 3.25
N GLN A 931 16.03 27.14 3.84
CA GLN A 931 15.71 28.58 3.76
C GLN A 931 15.70 29.11 2.31
N ARG A 932 16.63 28.68 1.46
CA ARG A 932 16.62 29.04 0.03
C ARG A 932 15.39 28.50 -0.70
N TYR A 933 14.96 27.29 -0.37
CA TYR A 933 13.79 26.66 -0.99
C TYR A 933 12.46 27.19 -0.43
N ALA A 934 12.43 27.57 0.82
CA ALA A 934 11.27 28.17 1.47
C ALA A 934 11.08 29.67 1.19
N ALA A 935 12.09 30.35 0.61
CA ALA A 935 12.01 31.77 0.32
C ALA A 935 11.03 32.11 -0.82
N GLY A 936 10.37 33.25 -0.79
CA GLY A 936 9.47 33.72 -1.84
C GLY A 936 8.00 33.30 -1.68
N PRO A 937 7.14 33.78 -2.58
CA PRO A 937 5.70 33.57 -2.46
C PRO A 937 5.30 32.15 -2.86
N PRO A 938 4.45 31.48 -2.07
CA PRO A 938 3.91 30.17 -2.43
C PRO A 938 2.77 30.25 -3.44
N ILE A 939 2.63 29.17 -4.21
CA ILE A 939 1.43 28.81 -4.95
C ILE A 939 0.69 27.79 -4.08
N ILE A 940 -0.59 28.00 -3.83
CA ILE A 940 -1.39 27.15 -2.95
C ILE A 940 -2.62 26.68 -3.72
N SER A 941 -2.89 25.39 -3.73
CA SER A 941 -4.16 24.83 -4.18
C SER A 941 -4.98 24.38 -2.96
N VAL A 942 -6.27 24.64 -2.96
CA VAL A 942 -7.21 24.25 -1.90
C VAL A 942 -8.46 23.66 -2.53
N LEU A 943 -8.70 22.40 -2.33
CA LEU A 943 -9.96 21.72 -2.64
C LEU A 943 -10.73 21.52 -1.34
N GLY A 944 -11.96 22.00 -1.24
CA GLY A 944 -12.78 21.85 -0.03
C GLY A 944 -14.08 22.64 -0.03
N ASP A 945 -14.86 22.47 1.02
CA ASP A 945 -16.14 23.18 1.16
C ASP A 945 -15.92 24.64 1.56
N ARG A 946 -16.04 25.56 0.58
CA ARG A 946 -15.89 27.01 0.79
C ARG A 946 -16.82 27.60 1.86
N ARG A 947 -17.89 26.89 2.25
CA ARG A 947 -18.82 27.35 3.31
C ARG A 947 -18.25 27.09 4.71
N ARG A 948 -17.31 26.19 4.81
CA ARG A 948 -16.62 25.78 6.05
C ARG A 948 -15.23 26.39 6.18
N ILE A 949 -14.56 26.66 5.05
CA ILE A 949 -13.23 27.28 5.01
C ILE A 949 -13.32 28.76 5.33
N ASP A 950 -12.44 29.27 6.21
CA ASP A 950 -12.34 30.72 6.49
C ASP A 950 -11.67 31.46 5.32
N LEU A 951 -12.50 31.98 4.42
CA LEU A 951 -12.03 32.75 3.26
C LEU A 951 -11.35 34.07 3.64
N ALA A 952 -11.64 34.64 4.82
CA ALA A 952 -11.01 35.89 5.26
C ALA A 952 -9.59 35.60 5.73
N ALA A 953 -9.38 34.51 6.45
CA ALA A 953 -8.05 34.03 6.82
C ALA A 953 -7.19 33.68 5.58
N LEU A 954 -7.75 32.99 4.59
CA LEU A 954 -7.04 32.71 3.34
C LEU A 954 -6.64 33.99 2.60
N ARG A 955 -7.53 34.99 2.53
CA ARG A 955 -7.21 36.30 1.92
C ARG A 955 -6.15 37.09 2.69
N ALA A 956 -5.97 36.85 3.95
CA ALA A 956 -4.87 37.44 4.72
C ALA A 956 -3.50 36.80 4.37
N ILE A 957 -3.50 35.56 3.89
CA ILE A 957 -2.28 34.86 3.42
C ILE A 957 -1.91 35.31 2.01
N GLY A 958 -2.87 35.45 1.09
CA GLY A 958 -2.60 35.77 -0.30
C GLY A 958 -3.83 36.03 -1.15
N ASP A 959 -3.59 36.25 -2.46
CA ASP A 959 -4.62 36.47 -3.45
C ASP A 959 -5.42 35.17 -3.70
N VAL A 960 -6.72 35.15 -3.39
CA VAL A 960 -7.58 33.99 -3.60
C VAL A 960 -8.23 34.05 -4.98
N VAL A 961 -7.96 33.03 -5.79
CA VAL A 961 -8.52 32.79 -7.12
C VAL A 961 -9.48 31.63 -7.05
N GLU A 962 -10.78 31.90 -7.18
CA GLU A 962 -11.77 30.83 -7.27
C GLU A 962 -11.67 30.14 -8.64
N VAL A 963 -11.53 28.82 -8.66
CA VAL A 963 -11.37 27.97 -9.83
C VAL A 963 -12.56 27.04 -9.94
N ARG A 964 -13.02 26.77 -11.13
CA ARG A 964 -14.07 25.77 -11.39
C ARG A 964 -13.45 24.53 -12.04
N ALA A 965 -14.10 23.39 -11.97
CA ALA A 965 -13.65 22.18 -12.65
C ALA A 965 -13.43 22.41 -14.17
N ALA A 966 -14.29 23.23 -14.81
CA ALA A 966 -14.15 23.60 -16.22
C ALA A 966 -12.88 24.43 -16.53
N ASP A 967 -12.26 25.04 -15.55
CA ASP A 967 -11.04 25.82 -15.72
C ASP A 967 -9.76 24.94 -15.67
N ILE A 968 -9.87 23.73 -15.12
CA ILE A 968 -8.74 22.79 -14.90
C ILE A 968 -8.82 21.52 -15.77
N PHE A 969 -10.00 21.20 -16.31
CA PHE A 969 -10.19 20.09 -17.24
C PHE A 969 -10.52 20.60 -18.67
N PRO A 970 -10.04 19.95 -19.73
CA PRO A 970 -10.31 20.35 -21.12
C PRO A 970 -11.68 19.87 -21.64
N TYR A 971 -12.55 19.34 -20.79
CA TYR A 971 -13.82 18.73 -21.14
C TYR A 971 -15.00 19.29 -20.34
N THR A 972 -16.22 19.10 -20.87
CA THR A 972 -17.44 19.71 -20.34
C THR A 972 -17.82 19.11 -19.01
N THR A 973 -18.02 19.94 -17.99
CA THR A 973 -18.47 19.51 -16.67
C THR A 973 -19.99 19.23 -16.64
N ARG A 974 -20.46 18.36 -15.73
CA ARG A 974 -21.89 18.10 -15.51
C ARG A 974 -22.69 19.35 -15.17
N ARG A 975 -22.07 20.37 -14.55
CA ARG A 975 -22.71 21.61 -14.15
C ARG A 975 -22.89 22.62 -15.29
N ASP A 976 -22.24 22.41 -16.41
CA ASP A 976 -22.34 23.26 -17.59
C ASP A 976 -23.43 22.80 -18.58
N ARG A 977 -24.21 21.76 -18.23
CA ARG A 977 -25.42 21.31 -18.89
C ARG A 977 -26.64 21.62 -18.03
#